data_e548bd059a4b71c0097b38ac304371eb
#
_entry.id   e548bd059a4b71c0097b38ac304371eb
#
_cell.length_a   1.000
_cell.length_b   1.000
_cell.length_c   1.000
_cell.angle_alpha   90.00
_cell.angle_beta   90.00
_cell.angle_gamma   90.00
#
_symmetry.space_group_name_H-M   'P 1'
#
loop_
_entity.id
_entity.type
_entity.pdbx_description
1 polymer ?
#
loop_
_entity_poly.entity_id
_entity_poly.type
_entity_poly.pdbx_seq_one_letter_code
_entity_poly.pdbx_strand_id
1 'polypeptide(L)'
;MTIKEWTSSNITNFSNKIKTEEDVKIHIVLPYLSSLGFNQSNMKFENSMPVQAGTKKITVQSDIEVEEGNNVEVVIDVKAPNISLNEKEILQSISYAKLVSTPPALYAIVTNGIDIITTNIYTGKKTSEIPTRSELIRDISRTRKKSLSQIEIREVKSLMLTLNNSDELYKIIKKCKDLIEKRGLIRSDQSFKEMTKILLVKMNEERRAKNGQTNRFQKEILNKLAKADDVTVYDEFLNLFQEALIAYPIYTNKSESIRITDHECLLKVIEELEPWSFIGTGDDIKGAVYEIFLKSTLRGDFDQYFTPREIVDFIVKFADPKIGDKILDPACGSGGFLIQSFLYVNQKIIDAPLSEVDSKLKFKELIDKCLWGGEADEDLHVLAKINLIMHGDGYNNIYQGDSLSSPMLPDNYFNLILTNPPFTIPYTFKDILNNYEMGFNKESQELDILFVEKCIRSLDGKAGGELYIILPEGLLNLPCYQSFREWLLSKCHITLSISLPEGTFIPFGKSVSKTAILGLRKKNINNKPEYIFLGTAKEVGYEVGKSTYKKIDKNDLSFFSLQSAQVFDGIQSTENGGECAWIRQEDVTSYRIDASYLINTIDIKNLHKKFSTLKRLDKICTFNNVSIAPKKDIEYYYLEIPDVSPDTGTISNIRKLKGDEIGNSFYVAHGGDLAYCRINPRKNRVFIIPKDLDTVLVSKEAYIINLLKDCDIISNYVLAAILQSDLVKSQLVRLATGSSSSRARVQEEAFLNSVFIPIPGETVQRKIHRMMSNMYDDYWKVSQKFIKTYVECQKELLTIIDKKHMRTV
;
A
#
# COMPACT_ATOMS: atom_id res chain seq x y z
N MET A 1 3.30 46.36 -26.24
CA MET A 1 4.59 45.87 -25.59
C MET A 1 4.17 44.81 -24.62
N THR A 2 4.63 43.59 -24.83
CA THR A 2 4.35 42.46 -23.90
C THR A 2 5.11 42.67 -22.59
N ILE A 3 4.67 42.00 -21.51
CA ILE A 3 5.39 42.09 -20.20
C ILE A 3 6.84 41.66 -20.35
N LYS A 4 7.13 40.66 -21.18
CA LYS A 4 8.47 40.17 -21.47
C LYS A 4 9.36 41.21 -22.15
N GLU A 5 8.83 41.91 -23.13
CA GLU A 5 9.52 43.00 -23.81
C GLU A 5 9.75 44.18 -22.86
N TRP A 6 8.73 44.53 -22.05
CA TRP A 6 8.82 45.61 -21.06
C TRP A 6 9.89 45.27 -20.01
N THR A 7 9.88 44.05 -19.46
CA THR A 7 10.85 43.57 -18.46
C THR A 7 12.27 43.60 -19.02
N SER A 8 12.47 43.10 -20.23
CA SER A 8 13.78 43.10 -20.89
C SER A 8 14.34 44.50 -21.16
N SER A 9 13.45 45.48 -21.42
CA SER A 9 13.84 46.86 -21.71
C SER A 9 14.09 47.70 -20.44
N ASN A 10 13.47 47.36 -19.31
CA ASN A 10 13.48 48.18 -18.11
C ASN A 10 14.27 47.59 -16.92
N ILE A 11 14.60 46.31 -16.96
CA ILE A 11 15.28 45.62 -15.86
C ILE A 11 16.62 45.04 -16.32
N THR A 12 17.72 45.66 -15.91
CA THR A 12 19.07 45.14 -16.11
C THR A 12 19.43 44.17 -14.98
N ASN A 13 20.07 43.00 -15.30
CA ASN A 13 20.45 41.95 -14.36
C ASN A 13 19.25 41.32 -13.63
N PHE A 14 18.23 40.92 -14.40
CA PHE A 14 16.97 40.30 -13.92
C PHE A 14 17.19 39.21 -12.87
N SER A 15 18.02 38.20 -13.17
CA SER A 15 18.29 37.04 -12.32
C SER A 15 18.91 37.38 -10.95
N ASN A 16 19.57 38.53 -10.84
CA ASN A 16 20.17 38.97 -9.57
C ASN A 16 19.24 39.80 -8.70
N LYS A 17 18.28 40.49 -9.34
CA LYS A 17 17.40 41.46 -8.65
C LYS A 17 16.01 40.94 -8.34
N ILE A 18 15.51 39.99 -9.13
CA ILE A 18 14.14 39.47 -9.07
C ILE A 18 14.19 37.99 -8.69
N LYS A 19 13.81 37.64 -7.46
CA LYS A 19 13.88 36.28 -6.92
C LYS A 19 12.58 35.79 -6.32
N THR A 20 11.78 36.68 -5.79
CA THR A 20 10.53 36.37 -5.05
C THR A 20 9.31 36.88 -5.80
N GLU A 21 8.12 36.44 -5.38
CA GLU A 21 6.83 36.94 -5.85
C GLU A 21 6.70 38.45 -5.59
N GLU A 22 7.17 38.91 -4.44
CA GLU A 22 7.14 40.30 -4.06
C GLU A 22 8.07 41.15 -4.95
N ASP A 23 9.24 40.65 -5.32
CA ASP A 23 10.12 41.32 -6.28
C ASP A 23 9.43 41.45 -7.64
N VAL A 24 8.74 40.41 -8.13
CA VAL A 24 7.97 40.45 -9.38
C VAL A 24 6.84 41.45 -9.28
N LYS A 25 6.10 41.45 -8.17
CA LYS A 25 4.99 42.39 -7.92
C LYS A 25 5.46 43.84 -7.96
N ILE A 26 6.47 44.19 -7.18
CA ILE A 26 6.94 45.58 -6.98
C ILE A 26 7.71 46.09 -8.20
N HIS A 27 8.62 45.29 -8.73
CA HIS A 27 9.56 45.79 -9.74
C HIS A 27 9.12 45.56 -11.19
N ILE A 28 8.15 44.66 -11.42
CA ILE A 28 7.67 44.35 -12.78
C ILE A 28 6.19 44.70 -12.95
N VAL A 29 5.33 44.02 -12.17
CA VAL A 29 3.88 44.08 -12.43
C VAL A 29 3.31 45.50 -12.21
N LEU A 30 3.65 46.12 -11.08
CA LEU A 30 3.12 47.47 -10.78
C LEU A 30 3.61 48.55 -11.75
N PRO A 31 4.92 48.62 -12.10
CA PRO A 31 5.38 49.57 -13.11
C PRO A 31 4.81 49.27 -14.50
N TYR A 32 4.63 47.97 -14.85
CA TYR A 32 4.03 47.60 -16.14
C TYR A 32 2.57 48.01 -16.21
N LEU A 33 1.75 47.79 -15.16
CA LEU A 33 0.37 48.25 -15.09
C LEU A 33 0.28 49.80 -15.21
N SER A 34 1.20 50.51 -14.58
CA SER A 34 1.26 51.96 -14.72
C SER A 34 1.52 52.38 -16.16
N SER A 35 2.37 51.63 -16.90
CA SER A 35 2.64 51.88 -18.32
C SER A 35 1.40 51.60 -19.22
N LEU A 36 0.46 50.75 -18.75
CA LEU A 36 -0.81 50.46 -19.43
C LEU A 36 -1.96 51.43 -19.06
N GLY A 37 -1.66 52.46 -18.25
CA GLY A 37 -2.59 53.51 -17.86
C GLY A 37 -3.39 53.26 -16.58
N PHE A 38 -3.02 52.28 -15.79
CA PHE A 38 -3.62 52.02 -14.48
C PHE A 38 -2.93 52.87 -13.40
N ASN A 39 -3.71 53.45 -12.48
CA ASN A 39 -3.19 54.21 -11.36
C ASN A 39 -3.19 53.37 -10.09
N GLN A 40 -2.22 53.56 -9.21
CA GLN A 40 -2.16 52.88 -7.93
C GLN A 40 -3.36 53.14 -7.02
N SER A 41 -4.04 54.28 -7.18
CA SER A 41 -5.25 54.59 -6.43
C SER A 41 -6.42 53.65 -6.74
N ASN A 42 -6.37 52.95 -7.85
CA ASN A 42 -7.39 51.99 -8.29
C ASN A 42 -6.98 50.55 -8.02
N MET A 43 -5.93 50.32 -7.25
CA MET A 43 -5.40 49.01 -6.94
C MET A 43 -5.55 48.70 -5.43
N LYS A 44 -6.00 47.49 -5.13
CA LYS A 44 -5.93 46.89 -3.77
C LYS A 44 -4.90 45.79 -3.75
N PHE A 45 -4.21 45.66 -2.63
CA PHE A 45 -3.13 44.71 -2.48
C PHE A 45 -3.46 43.73 -1.37
N GLU A 46 -3.12 42.45 -1.58
CA GLU A 46 -3.24 41.40 -0.57
C GLU A 46 -4.62 41.35 0.11
N ASN A 47 -5.66 41.54 -0.67
CA ASN A 47 -7.00 41.57 -0.16
C ASN A 47 -7.44 40.15 0.22
N SER A 48 -7.78 39.96 1.48
CA SER A 48 -8.21 38.68 2.03
C SER A 48 -9.72 38.62 2.08
N MET A 49 -10.29 37.64 1.41
CA MET A 49 -11.74 37.46 1.36
C MET A 49 -12.15 36.16 2.07
N PRO A 50 -13.08 36.26 3.02
CA PRO A 50 -13.69 35.06 3.57
C PRO A 50 -14.67 34.49 2.56
N VAL A 51 -14.40 33.27 2.10
CA VAL A 51 -15.29 32.52 1.21
C VAL A 51 -15.94 31.42 2.00
N GLN A 52 -17.24 31.32 1.93
CA GLN A 52 -17.98 30.24 2.56
C GLN A 52 -18.02 29.06 1.57
N ALA A 53 -17.20 28.05 1.82
CA ALA A 53 -17.25 26.78 1.11
C ALA A 53 -18.00 25.76 1.99
N GLY A 54 -19.29 25.60 1.74
CA GLY A 54 -20.17 24.81 2.59
C GLY A 54 -20.28 25.40 4.01
N THR A 55 -19.93 24.64 5.03
CA THR A 55 -19.94 25.10 6.43
C THR A 55 -18.63 25.76 6.90
N LYS A 56 -17.60 25.79 6.07
CA LYS A 56 -16.30 26.41 6.39
C LYS A 56 -16.13 27.79 5.77
N LYS A 57 -15.58 28.72 6.55
CA LYS A 57 -15.01 29.96 6.03
C LYS A 57 -13.55 29.68 5.66
N ILE A 58 -13.23 29.84 4.37
CA ILE A 58 -11.87 29.80 3.84
C ILE A 58 -11.48 31.24 3.52
N THR A 59 -10.27 31.62 3.85
CA THR A 59 -9.74 32.92 3.45
C THR A 59 -8.95 32.73 2.15
N VAL A 60 -9.34 33.43 1.12
CA VAL A 60 -8.66 33.50 -0.19
C VAL A 60 -8.01 34.88 -0.29
N GLN A 61 -6.78 34.94 -0.76
CA GLN A 61 -6.01 36.18 -0.86
C GLN A 61 -5.57 36.37 -2.31
N SER A 62 -5.87 37.56 -2.87
CA SER A 62 -5.38 38.01 -4.18
C SER A 62 -4.17 38.93 -3.98
N ASP A 63 -3.19 38.88 -4.90
CA ASP A 63 -2.01 39.73 -4.82
C ASP A 63 -2.30 41.19 -5.22
N ILE A 64 -3.02 41.38 -6.35
CA ILE A 64 -3.42 42.68 -6.83
C ILE A 64 -4.85 42.62 -7.39
N GLU A 65 -5.67 43.55 -6.97
CA GLU A 65 -7.00 43.79 -7.54
C GLU A 65 -7.04 45.16 -8.19
N VAL A 66 -7.60 45.25 -9.40
CA VAL A 66 -7.78 46.53 -10.08
C VAL A 66 -9.25 46.88 -10.15
N GLU A 67 -9.62 48.03 -9.57
CA GLU A 67 -10.99 48.53 -9.54
C GLU A 67 -11.23 49.54 -10.66
N GLU A 68 -12.38 49.43 -11.28
CA GLU A 68 -12.90 50.47 -12.19
C GLU A 68 -14.37 50.77 -11.80
N GLY A 69 -14.62 52.00 -11.38
CA GLY A 69 -15.87 52.36 -10.71
C GLY A 69 -15.94 51.75 -9.31
N ASN A 70 -17.06 51.03 -9.01
CA ASN A 70 -17.26 50.38 -7.70
C ASN A 70 -17.00 48.89 -7.71
N ASN A 71 -16.40 48.33 -8.78
CA ASN A 71 -16.22 46.89 -8.92
C ASN A 71 -14.75 46.55 -9.20
N VAL A 72 -14.32 45.42 -8.70
CA VAL A 72 -13.04 44.80 -9.09
C VAL A 72 -13.23 44.18 -10.47
N GLU A 73 -12.44 44.63 -11.45
CA GLU A 73 -12.56 44.21 -12.85
C GLU A 73 -11.37 43.35 -13.30
N VAL A 74 -10.24 43.43 -12.60
CA VAL A 74 -9.08 42.60 -12.89
C VAL A 74 -8.51 42.04 -11.57
N VAL A 75 -8.19 40.77 -11.55
CA VAL A 75 -7.46 40.12 -10.47
C VAL A 75 -6.15 39.58 -11.03
N ILE A 76 -5.06 39.88 -10.36
CA ILE A 76 -3.72 39.46 -10.75
C ILE A 76 -3.12 38.60 -9.63
N ASP A 77 -2.70 37.41 -9.99
CA ASP A 77 -1.97 36.48 -9.15
C ASP A 77 -0.51 36.43 -9.61
N VAL A 78 0.42 36.78 -8.73
CA VAL A 78 1.84 36.93 -9.04
C VAL A 78 2.57 35.67 -8.55
N LYS A 79 3.50 35.17 -9.36
CA LYS A 79 4.34 34.02 -9.01
C LYS A 79 5.81 34.37 -9.08
N ALA A 80 6.63 33.65 -8.36
CA ALA A 80 8.08 33.81 -8.42
C ALA A 80 8.61 33.49 -9.83
N PRO A 81 9.74 34.11 -10.26
CA PRO A 81 10.23 33.99 -11.65
C PRO A 81 10.56 32.58 -12.10
N ASN A 82 10.86 31.69 -11.16
CA ASN A 82 11.18 30.27 -11.41
C ASN A 82 9.97 29.36 -11.49
N ILE A 83 8.76 29.87 -11.28
CA ILE A 83 7.50 29.12 -11.37
C ILE A 83 6.99 29.17 -12.80
N SER A 84 6.80 28.00 -13.41
CA SER A 84 6.11 27.91 -14.72
C SER A 84 4.61 28.10 -14.54
N LEU A 85 3.99 28.91 -15.41
CA LEU A 85 2.55 29.16 -15.40
C LEU A 85 1.81 27.99 -16.05
N ASN A 86 1.38 27.04 -15.25
CA ASN A 86 0.63 25.87 -15.70
C ASN A 86 -0.89 26.02 -15.44
N GLU A 87 -1.66 25.01 -15.76
CA GLU A 87 -3.13 25.02 -15.63
C GLU A 87 -3.62 25.28 -14.19
N LYS A 88 -2.85 24.87 -13.19
CA LYS A 88 -3.17 25.07 -11.77
C LYS A 88 -3.15 26.54 -11.37
N GLU A 89 -2.09 27.25 -11.72
CA GLU A 89 -1.95 28.69 -11.44
C GLU A 89 -3.01 29.51 -12.19
N ILE A 90 -3.33 29.13 -13.44
CA ILE A 90 -4.42 29.77 -14.22
C ILE A 90 -5.78 29.57 -13.54
N LEU A 91 -6.10 28.35 -13.11
CA LEU A 91 -7.37 28.06 -12.45
C LEU A 91 -7.49 28.77 -11.10
N GLN A 92 -6.39 28.93 -10.39
CA GLN A 92 -6.33 29.67 -9.13
C GLN A 92 -6.69 31.16 -9.37
N SER A 93 -6.05 31.82 -10.34
CA SER A 93 -6.33 33.22 -10.66
C SER A 93 -7.78 33.45 -11.14
N ILE A 94 -8.31 32.52 -11.95
CA ILE A 94 -9.70 32.50 -12.37
C ILE A 94 -10.64 32.40 -11.16
N SER A 95 -10.28 31.55 -10.19
CA SER A 95 -11.05 31.40 -8.96
C SER A 95 -11.12 32.70 -8.16
N TYR A 96 -10.00 33.38 -8.02
CA TYR A 96 -9.97 34.69 -7.34
C TYR A 96 -10.81 35.74 -8.05
N ALA A 97 -10.68 35.87 -9.37
CA ALA A 97 -11.45 36.85 -10.18
C ALA A 97 -12.95 36.65 -10.09
N LYS A 98 -13.40 35.42 -9.86
CA LYS A 98 -14.83 35.14 -9.73
C LYS A 98 -15.39 35.39 -8.32
N LEU A 99 -14.52 35.34 -7.28
CA LEU A 99 -14.91 35.51 -5.87
C LEU A 99 -14.84 36.95 -5.38
N VAL A 100 -13.98 37.74 -6.00
CA VAL A 100 -13.60 39.07 -5.51
C VAL A 100 -14.74 40.10 -5.48
N SER A 101 -15.72 39.97 -6.39
CA SER A 101 -16.84 40.89 -6.45
C SER A 101 -18.08 40.26 -7.11
N THR A 102 -19.21 40.85 -6.87
CA THR A 102 -20.47 40.55 -7.58
C THR A 102 -20.95 41.80 -8.33
N PRO A 103 -20.87 41.77 -9.66
CA PRO A 103 -20.51 40.70 -10.58
C PRO A 103 -19.01 40.37 -10.56
N PRO A 104 -18.59 39.13 -11.00
CA PRO A 104 -17.21 38.72 -11.07
C PRO A 104 -16.31 39.68 -11.86
N ALA A 105 -15.01 39.71 -11.53
CA ALA A 105 -14.04 40.47 -12.30
C ALA A 105 -14.03 40.01 -13.76
N LEU A 106 -13.72 40.96 -14.67
CA LEU A 106 -13.74 40.69 -16.12
C LEU A 106 -12.51 39.83 -16.53
N TYR A 107 -11.38 40.07 -15.89
CA TYR A 107 -10.13 39.37 -16.19
C TYR A 107 -9.49 38.75 -14.97
N ALA A 108 -9.01 37.52 -15.16
CA ALA A 108 -8.08 36.85 -14.28
C ALA A 108 -6.69 36.80 -14.96
N ILE A 109 -5.68 37.23 -14.25
CA ILE A 109 -4.29 37.29 -14.76
C ILE A 109 -3.40 36.52 -13.82
N VAL A 110 -2.52 35.67 -14.37
CA VAL A 110 -1.41 35.09 -13.65
C VAL A 110 -0.09 35.42 -14.34
N THR A 111 0.94 35.81 -13.61
CA THR A 111 2.23 36.19 -14.16
C THR A 111 3.39 35.85 -13.21
N ASN A 112 4.54 35.50 -13.77
CA ASN A 112 5.80 35.34 -13.09
C ASN A 112 6.83 36.46 -13.46
N GLY A 113 6.35 37.52 -14.11
CA GLY A 113 7.18 38.65 -14.55
C GLY A 113 7.89 38.45 -15.88
N ILE A 114 7.91 37.24 -16.43
CA ILE A 114 8.44 36.86 -17.75
C ILE A 114 7.30 36.48 -18.69
N ASP A 115 6.47 35.57 -18.21
CA ASP A 115 5.28 35.08 -18.90
C ASP A 115 4.02 35.62 -18.21
N ILE A 116 2.95 35.74 -19.00
CA ILE A 116 1.66 36.18 -18.52
C ILE A 116 0.54 35.43 -19.24
N ILE A 117 -0.50 35.11 -18.50
CA ILE A 117 -1.71 34.53 -19.03
C ILE A 117 -2.89 35.31 -18.47
N THR A 118 -3.59 35.99 -19.37
CA THR A 118 -4.81 36.75 -19.10
C THR A 118 -6.00 35.98 -19.60
N THR A 119 -6.95 35.68 -18.71
CA THR A 119 -8.17 34.96 -19.06
C THR A 119 -9.39 35.90 -18.88
N ASN A 120 -10.15 36.08 -19.93
CA ASN A 120 -11.44 36.75 -19.80
C ASN A 120 -12.48 35.80 -19.20
N ILE A 121 -13.01 36.16 -18.04
CA ILE A 121 -13.88 35.28 -17.22
C ILE A 121 -15.22 34.97 -17.91
N TYR A 122 -15.74 35.89 -18.76
CA TYR A 122 -17.02 35.72 -19.41
C TYR A 122 -16.96 35.00 -20.75
N THR A 123 -15.82 35.09 -21.45
CA THR A 123 -15.67 34.46 -22.77
C THR A 123 -14.78 33.22 -22.74
N GLY A 124 -13.99 33.03 -21.67
CA GLY A 124 -12.98 31.99 -21.56
C GLY A 124 -11.75 32.21 -22.46
N LYS A 125 -11.66 33.31 -23.19
CA LYS A 125 -10.55 33.60 -24.10
C LYS A 125 -9.28 33.87 -23.28
N LYS A 126 -8.18 33.23 -23.65
CA LYS A 126 -6.86 33.44 -23.07
C LYS A 126 -5.99 34.27 -24.01
N THR A 127 -5.19 35.15 -23.45
CA THR A 127 -4.19 35.98 -24.17
C THR A 127 -2.92 36.09 -23.32
N SER A 128 -1.80 36.44 -23.95
CA SER A 128 -0.51 36.70 -23.28
C SER A 128 -0.25 38.17 -23.00
N GLU A 129 -1.28 38.99 -22.97
CA GLU A 129 -1.19 40.46 -22.76
C GLU A 129 -2.23 40.92 -21.74
N ILE A 130 -1.88 41.93 -20.92
CA ILE A 130 -2.83 42.65 -20.09
C ILE A 130 -3.53 43.71 -20.97
N PRO A 131 -4.88 43.82 -20.94
CA PRO A 131 -5.55 44.90 -21.64
C PRO A 131 -5.13 46.24 -21.04
N THR A 132 -4.97 47.25 -21.90
CA THR A 132 -4.82 48.62 -21.43
C THR A 132 -6.07 49.07 -20.69
N ARG A 133 -5.98 50.07 -19.84
CA ARG A 133 -7.14 50.63 -19.13
C ARG A 133 -8.29 51.05 -20.08
N SER A 134 -7.96 51.62 -21.23
CA SER A 134 -8.96 52.01 -22.24
C SER A 134 -9.65 50.81 -22.89
N GLU A 135 -8.92 49.69 -23.09
CA GLU A 135 -9.50 48.43 -23.56
C GLU A 135 -10.38 47.80 -22.50
N LEU A 136 -9.92 47.80 -21.23
CA LEU A 136 -10.72 47.33 -20.10
C LEU A 136 -12.07 48.05 -20.00
N ILE A 137 -12.08 49.40 -20.03
CA ILE A 137 -13.31 50.19 -19.95
C ILE A 137 -14.26 49.86 -21.13
N ARG A 138 -13.70 49.68 -22.32
CA ARG A 138 -14.48 49.27 -23.50
C ARG A 138 -15.07 47.88 -23.35
N ASP A 139 -14.31 46.95 -22.83
CA ASP A 139 -14.72 45.55 -22.64
C ASP A 139 -15.76 45.43 -21.51
N ILE A 140 -15.62 46.18 -20.42
CA ILE A 140 -16.65 46.35 -19.38
C ILE A 140 -17.97 46.84 -20.02
N SER A 141 -17.90 47.88 -20.83
CA SER A 141 -19.08 48.45 -21.49
C SER A 141 -19.77 47.47 -22.46
N ARG A 142 -18.99 46.60 -23.13
CA ARG A 142 -19.52 45.57 -24.04
C ARG A 142 -20.10 44.37 -23.30
N THR A 143 -19.46 43.94 -22.25
CA THR A 143 -19.88 42.76 -21.52
C THR A 143 -21.08 43.01 -20.64
N ARG A 144 -21.19 44.20 -20.02
CA ARG A 144 -22.30 44.55 -19.12
C ARG A 144 -23.56 45.05 -19.85
N LYS A 145 -23.48 45.41 -21.14
CA LYS A 145 -24.64 45.77 -21.99
C LYS A 145 -25.36 44.60 -22.65
N LYS A 146 -24.77 43.39 -22.63
CA LYS A 146 -25.43 42.17 -23.09
C LYS A 146 -26.34 41.61 -21.99
N SER A 147 -27.61 41.77 -22.22
CA SER A 147 -28.82 41.32 -21.51
C SER A 147 -28.67 40.36 -20.32
N LEU A 148 -29.32 40.77 -19.23
CA LEU A 148 -29.53 40.05 -17.97
C LEU A 148 -29.96 38.56 -18.11
N SER A 149 -30.67 38.16 -19.15
CA SER A 149 -31.18 36.81 -19.35
C SER A 149 -30.14 35.77 -19.76
N GLN A 150 -29.03 36.14 -20.41
CA GLN A 150 -27.91 35.24 -20.69
C GLN A 150 -26.85 35.24 -19.58
N ILE A 151 -26.86 36.27 -18.75
CA ILE A 151 -25.96 36.44 -17.61
C ILE A 151 -26.43 35.54 -16.45
N GLU A 152 -27.73 35.40 -16.19
CA GLU A 152 -28.27 34.61 -15.09
C GLU A 152 -27.93 33.11 -15.16
N ILE A 153 -27.84 32.52 -16.37
CA ILE A 153 -27.44 31.13 -16.55
C ILE A 153 -25.90 30.96 -16.52
N ARG A 154 -25.14 32.04 -16.89
CA ARG A 154 -23.66 32.00 -16.86
C ARG A 154 -23.06 32.40 -15.50
N GLU A 155 -23.80 33.16 -14.67
CA GLU A 155 -23.32 33.61 -13.35
C GLU A 155 -23.25 32.49 -12.29
N VAL A 156 -23.98 31.38 -12.50
CA VAL A 156 -23.91 30.19 -11.64
C VAL A 156 -22.81 29.22 -12.10
N LYS A 157 -21.78 29.68 -12.77
CA LYS A 157 -20.56 28.86 -12.99
C LYS A 157 -19.83 28.73 -11.68
N SER A 158 -20.09 27.65 -10.96
CA SER A 158 -19.46 27.36 -9.69
C SER A 158 -17.93 27.28 -9.83
N LEU A 159 -17.32 27.99 -8.98
CA LEU A 159 -15.93 27.89 -8.64
C LEU A 159 -15.68 26.55 -7.97
N MET A 160 -15.08 25.64 -8.70
CA MET A 160 -14.63 24.40 -8.09
C MET A 160 -13.25 24.63 -7.47
N LEU A 161 -13.16 24.46 -6.16
CA LEU A 161 -11.92 24.52 -5.40
C LEU A 161 -11.15 23.22 -5.59
N THR A 162 -9.84 23.33 -5.75
CA THR A 162 -8.97 22.14 -5.69
C THR A 162 -8.72 21.76 -4.24
N LEU A 163 -8.82 20.48 -3.94
CA LEU A 163 -8.51 19.95 -2.62
C LEU A 163 -6.98 19.85 -2.48
N ASN A 164 -6.46 20.33 -1.38
CA ASN A 164 -5.02 20.32 -1.11
C ASN A 164 -4.64 19.28 -0.03
N ASN A 165 -5.63 18.62 0.59
CA ASN A 165 -5.41 17.66 1.67
C ASN A 165 -6.40 16.49 1.57
N SER A 166 -5.87 15.25 1.66
CA SER A 166 -6.65 14.02 1.69
C SER A 166 -7.65 13.93 2.86
N ASP A 167 -7.30 14.50 4.03
CA ASP A 167 -8.19 14.50 5.20
C ASP A 167 -9.43 15.38 5.01
N GLU A 168 -9.30 16.43 4.23
CA GLU A 168 -10.42 17.32 3.92
C GLU A 168 -11.43 16.65 3.00
N LEU A 169 -10.94 16.03 1.93
CA LEU A 169 -11.78 15.25 1.02
C LEU A 169 -12.44 14.07 1.75
N TYR A 170 -11.71 13.39 2.63
CA TYR A 170 -12.28 12.33 3.47
C TYR A 170 -13.47 12.82 4.31
N LYS A 171 -13.35 13.97 4.96
CA LYS A 171 -14.44 14.55 5.78
C LYS A 171 -15.68 14.85 4.95
N ILE A 172 -15.49 15.35 3.72
CA ILE A 172 -16.57 15.66 2.79
C ILE A 172 -17.30 14.38 2.37
N ILE A 173 -16.54 13.39 1.89
CA ILE A 173 -17.08 12.10 1.46
C ILE A 173 -17.79 11.38 2.61
N LYS A 174 -17.20 11.37 3.79
CA LYS A 174 -17.84 10.79 5.00
C LYS A 174 -19.14 11.51 5.35
N LYS A 175 -19.16 12.83 5.28
CA LYS A 175 -20.38 13.62 5.52
C LYS A 175 -21.48 13.28 4.51
N CYS A 176 -21.15 13.16 3.23
CA CYS A 176 -22.08 12.73 2.20
C CYS A 176 -22.64 11.33 2.46
N LYS A 177 -21.76 10.37 2.82
CA LYS A 177 -22.17 9.03 3.19
C LYS A 177 -23.12 9.04 4.38
N ASP A 178 -22.77 9.75 5.45
CA ASP A 178 -23.64 9.90 6.64
C ASP A 178 -25.00 10.49 6.31
N LEU A 179 -25.09 11.44 5.35
CA LEU A 179 -26.35 11.99 4.86
C LEU A 179 -27.15 10.93 4.12
N ILE A 180 -26.55 10.17 3.23
CA ILE A 180 -27.19 9.09 2.46
C ILE A 180 -27.75 8.01 3.39
N GLU A 181 -26.98 7.58 4.40
CA GLU A 181 -27.41 6.55 5.35
C GLU A 181 -28.51 7.03 6.29
N LYS A 182 -28.35 8.18 6.90
CA LYS A 182 -29.25 8.67 7.95
C LYS A 182 -30.51 9.30 7.42
N ARG A 183 -30.43 10.05 6.33
CA ARG A 183 -31.53 10.80 5.75
C ARG A 183 -32.15 10.11 4.53
N GLY A 184 -31.28 9.54 3.66
CA GLY A 184 -31.72 8.76 2.53
C GLY A 184 -32.27 7.38 2.90
N LEU A 185 -32.15 6.96 4.18
CA LEU A 185 -32.57 5.67 4.72
C LEU A 185 -32.00 4.48 3.92
N ILE A 186 -30.79 4.65 3.40
CA ILE A 186 -30.09 3.67 2.59
C ILE A 186 -29.09 2.92 3.50
N ARG A 187 -29.06 1.59 3.40
CA ARG A 187 -28.14 0.75 4.16
C ARG A 187 -26.69 1.07 3.82
N SER A 188 -25.77 0.84 4.78
CA SER A 188 -24.36 1.20 4.66
C SER A 188 -23.66 0.53 3.45
N ASP A 189 -24.03 -0.71 3.14
CA ASP A 189 -23.54 -1.46 1.97
C ASP A 189 -23.98 -0.83 0.64
N GLN A 190 -25.16 -0.22 0.61
CA GLN A 190 -25.73 0.42 -0.58
C GLN A 190 -25.39 1.91 -0.69
N SER A 191 -25.09 2.57 0.43
CA SER A 191 -24.73 4.00 0.44
C SER A 191 -23.47 4.27 -0.39
N PHE A 192 -22.58 3.30 -0.44
CA PHE A 192 -21.39 3.33 -1.30
C PHE A 192 -21.76 3.36 -2.79
N LYS A 193 -22.65 2.45 -3.23
CA LYS A 193 -23.10 2.40 -4.63
C LYS A 193 -23.73 3.70 -5.08
N GLU A 194 -24.56 4.27 -4.21
CA GLU A 194 -25.21 5.55 -4.50
C GLU A 194 -24.20 6.70 -4.58
N MET A 195 -23.23 6.73 -3.67
CA MET A 195 -22.15 7.73 -3.71
C MET A 195 -21.34 7.63 -4.99
N THR A 196 -21.03 6.41 -5.44
CA THR A 196 -20.30 6.13 -6.68
C THR A 196 -21.03 6.68 -7.91
N LYS A 197 -22.38 6.54 -7.96
CA LYS A 197 -23.22 7.11 -9.02
C LYS A 197 -23.22 8.64 -9.02
N ILE A 198 -23.32 9.23 -7.84
CA ILE A 198 -23.25 10.69 -7.68
C ILE A 198 -21.91 11.24 -8.16
N LEU A 199 -20.80 10.57 -7.79
CA LEU A 199 -19.47 10.95 -8.23
C LEU A 199 -19.32 10.85 -9.76
N LEU A 200 -19.89 9.83 -10.39
CA LEU A 200 -19.90 9.71 -11.86
C LEU A 200 -20.57 10.91 -12.54
N VAL A 201 -21.77 11.31 -12.06
CA VAL A 201 -22.47 12.50 -12.57
C VAL A 201 -21.60 13.74 -12.40
N LYS A 202 -21.03 13.92 -11.20
CA LYS A 202 -20.17 15.06 -10.92
C LYS A 202 -18.97 15.13 -11.87
N MET A 203 -18.29 14.02 -12.09
CA MET A 203 -17.12 13.95 -12.98
C MET A 203 -17.50 14.23 -14.44
N ASN A 204 -18.65 13.70 -14.90
CA ASN A 204 -19.16 14.01 -16.24
C ASN A 204 -19.42 15.51 -16.41
N GLU A 205 -20.06 16.14 -15.44
CA GLU A 205 -20.35 17.56 -15.46
C GLU A 205 -19.09 18.45 -15.35
N GLU A 206 -18.09 18.02 -14.56
CA GLU A 206 -16.79 18.71 -14.51
C GLU A 206 -16.05 18.66 -15.86
N ARG A 207 -16.06 17.49 -16.56
CA ARG A 207 -15.48 17.37 -17.91
C ARG A 207 -16.22 18.22 -18.94
N ARG A 208 -17.55 18.24 -18.88
CA ARG A 208 -18.37 19.14 -19.71
C ARG A 208 -18.01 20.62 -19.49
N ALA A 209 -17.82 21.00 -18.22
CA ALA A 209 -17.39 22.36 -17.86
C ALA A 209 -15.97 22.68 -18.39
N LYS A 210 -15.04 21.72 -18.33
CA LYS A 210 -13.70 21.87 -18.90
C LYS A 210 -13.75 22.11 -20.42
N ASN A 211 -14.73 21.52 -21.11
CA ASN A 211 -14.99 21.72 -22.54
C ASN A 211 -15.84 22.95 -22.85
N GLY A 212 -16.04 23.87 -21.90
CA GLY A 212 -16.75 25.14 -22.09
C GLY A 212 -18.27 25.06 -21.94
N GLN A 213 -18.82 23.92 -21.52
CA GLN A 213 -20.25 23.76 -21.23
C GLN A 213 -20.57 24.16 -19.78
N THR A 214 -21.84 24.35 -19.45
CA THR A 214 -22.28 24.65 -18.08
C THR A 214 -22.18 23.38 -17.22
N ASN A 215 -21.58 23.51 -16.03
CA ASN A 215 -21.62 22.47 -15.01
C ASN A 215 -22.99 22.46 -14.33
N ARG A 216 -23.79 21.43 -14.59
CA ARG A 216 -25.15 21.29 -14.03
C ARG A 216 -25.16 20.62 -12.65
N PHE A 217 -24.05 20.07 -12.19
CA PHE A 217 -23.91 19.48 -10.84
C PHE A 217 -23.84 20.62 -9.78
N GLN A 218 -24.93 21.38 -9.66
CA GLN A 218 -25.06 22.48 -8.72
C GLN A 218 -26.52 22.59 -8.27
N LYS A 219 -26.70 22.73 -6.95
CA LYS A 219 -28.04 22.82 -6.33
C LYS A 219 -28.96 23.86 -7.00
N GLU A 220 -28.43 25.07 -7.26
CA GLU A 220 -29.21 26.13 -7.86
C GLU A 220 -29.58 25.85 -9.33
N ILE A 221 -28.64 25.31 -10.11
CA ILE A 221 -28.87 24.96 -11.50
C ILE A 221 -29.89 23.85 -11.62
N LEU A 222 -29.74 22.78 -10.84
CA LEU A 222 -30.70 21.69 -10.83
C LEU A 222 -32.13 22.16 -10.47
N ASN A 223 -32.28 23.04 -9.47
CA ASN A 223 -33.56 23.59 -9.11
C ASN A 223 -34.15 24.46 -10.25
N LYS A 224 -33.32 25.21 -10.98
CA LYS A 224 -33.75 26.00 -12.13
C LYS A 224 -34.19 25.12 -13.32
N LEU A 225 -33.41 24.10 -13.63
CA LEU A 225 -33.73 23.14 -14.71
C LEU A 225 -35.01 22.36 -14.40
N ALA A 226 -35.12 21.82 -13.21
CA ALA A 226 -36.32 21.08 -12.78
C ALA A 226 -37.59 21.93 -12.87
N LYS A 227 -37.50 23.23 -12.52
CA LYS A 227 -38.64 24.18 -12.68
C LYS A 227 -38.93 24.51 -14.14
N ALA A 228 -37.89 24.59 -15.00
CA ALA A 228 -38.07 24.91 -16.41
C ALA A 228 -38.75 23.77 -17.18
N ASP A 229 -38.41 22.53 -16.80
CA ASP A 229 -38.89 21.31 -17.46
C ASP A 229 -40.15 20.72 -16.77
N ASP A 230 -40.66 21.38 -15.72
CA ASP A 230 -41.80 20.94 -14.89
C ASP A 230 -41.66 19.51 -14.34
N VAL A 231 -40.44 19.20 -13.90
CA VAL A 231 -40.08 17.90 -13.31
C VAL A 231 -39.50 18.08 -11.90
N THR A 232 -39.28 16.99 -11.19
CA THR A 232 -38.64 17.06 -9.88
C THR A 232 -37.13 17.18 -10.03
N VAL A 233 -36.44 17.68 -9.00
CA VAL A 233 -34.98 17.73 -8.97
C VAL A 233 -34.38 16.33 -9.07
N TYR A 234 -35.08 15.31 -8.55
CA TYR A 234 -34.66 13.91 -8.68
C TYR A 234 -34.69 13.45 -10.14
N ASP A 235 -35.77 13.77 -10.87
CA ASP A 235 -35.91 13.41 -12.30
C ASP A 235 -34.81 14.09 -13.13
N GLU A 236 -34.53 15.35 -12.85
CA GLU A 236 -33.43 16.06 -13.53
C GLU A 236 -32.08 15.45 -13.21
N PHE A 237 -31.82 15.11 -11.96
CA PHE A 237 -30.58 14.43 -11.57
C PHE A 237 -30.46 13.04 -12.20
N LEU A 238 -31.57 12.31 -12.31
CA LEU A 238 -31.62 11.01 -13.00
C LEU A 238 -31.28 11.15 -14.49
N ASN A 239 -31.74 12.23 -15.16
CA ASN A 239 -31.36 12.55 -16.54
C ASN A 239 -29.85 12.78 -16.66
N LEU A 240 -29.23 13.54 -15.72
CA LEU A 240 -27.80 13.74 -15.69
C LEU A 240 -27.04 12.41 -15.48
N PHE A 241 -27.59 11.52 -14.65
CA PHE A 241 -27.02 10.20 -14.45
C PHE A 241 -27.06 9.34 -15.71
N GLN A 242 -28.19 9.35 -16.44
CA GLN A 242 -28.32 8.62 -17.71
C GLN A 242 -27.34 9.18 -18.78
N GLU A 243 -27.19 10.51 -18.87
CA GLU A 243 -26.18 11.12 -19.75
C GLU A 243 -24.76 10.69 -19.36
N ALA A 244 -24.46 10.63 -18.06
CA ALA A 244 -23.17 10.15 -17.57
C ALA A 244 -22.91 8.66 -17.90
N LEU A 245 -23.95 7.81 -17.86
CA LEU A 245 -23.87 6.40 -18.26
C LEU A 245 -23.66 6.23 -19.78
N ILE A 246 -24.19 7.13 -20.61
CA ILE A 246 -23.92 7.14 -22.06
C ILE A 246 -22.46 7.54 -22.32
N ALA A 247 -21.95 8.54 -21.60
CA ALA A 247 -20.57 8.99 -21.71
C ALA A 247 -19.56 7.96 -21.19
N TYR A 248 -19.94 7.24 -20.11
CA TYR A 248 -19.13 6.25 -19.44
C TYR A 248 -19.94 4.96 -19.18
N PRO A 249 -19.91 3.99 -20.10
CA PRO A 249 -20.65 2.73 -19.96
C PRO A 249 -19.96 1.79 -18.95
N ILE A 250 -20.02 2.17 -17.67
CA ILE A 250 -19.33 1.46 -16.58
C ILE A 250 -20.18 0.33 -15.98
N TYR A 251 -21.50 0.40 -16.08
CA TYR A 251 -22.41 -0.64 -15.62
C TYR A 251 -22.75 -1.59 -16.76
N THR A 252 -22.82 -2.88 -16.45
CA THR A 252 -23.29 -3.91 -17.40
C THR A 252 -24.81 -3.89 -17.57
N ASN A 253 -25.54 -3.50 -16.53
CA ASN A 253 -26.99 -3.38 -16.52
C ASN A 253 -27.43 -1.96 -16.91
N LYS A 254 -28.15 -1.82 -18.04
CA LYS A 254 -28.66 -0.54 -18.55
C LYS A 254 -29.84 0.03 -17.74
N SER A 255 -30.40 -0.74 -16.80
CA SER A 255 -31.52 -0.30 -15.95
C SER A 255 -31.08 0.28 -14.62
N GLU A 256 -29.80 0.61 -14.45
CA GLU A 256 -29.29 1.19 -13.22
C GLU A 256 -29.89 2.58 -12.94
N SER A 257 -30.30 2.80 -11.71
CA SER A 257 -30.96 4.05 -11.27
C SER A 257 -30.43 4.53 -9.93
N ILE A 258 -30.71 5.77 -9.60
CA ILE A 258 -30.42 6.36 -8.28
C ILE A 258 -31.50 5.93 -7.29
N ARG A 259 -31.10 5.41 -6.13
CA ARG A 259 -32.03 4.95 -5.08
C ARG A 259 -32.38 6.02 -4.03
N ILE A 260 -31.66 7.14 -4.01
CA ILE A 260 -31.91 8.26 -3.11
C ILE A 260 -33.15 9.01 -3.59
N THR A 261 -34.32 8.63 -3.12
CA THR A 261 -35.60 9.26 -3.49
C THR A 261 -35.91 10.52 -2.67
N ASP A 262 -35.25 10.74 -1.53
CA ASP A 262 -35.37 11.97 -0.76
C ASP A 262 -34.63 13.11 -1.45
N HIS A 263 -35.39 14.01 -2.07
CA HIS A 263 -34.88 15.17 -2.83
C HIS A 263 -34.01 16.09 -1.97
N GLU A 264 -34.34 16.26 -0.70
CA GLU A 264 -33.58 17.10 0.21
C GLU A 264 -32.25 16.45 0.60
N CYS A 265 -32.20 15.11 0.72
CA CYS A 265 -30.96 14.36 0.93
C CYS A 265 -30.05 14.53 -0.27
N LEU A 266 -30.56 14.33 -1.49
CA LEU A 266 -29.80 14.46 -2.73
C LEU A 266 -29.23 15.88 -2.89
N LEU A 267 -30.05 16.91 -2.69
CA LEU A 267 -29.60 18.32 -2.78
C LEU A 267 -28.56 18.67 -1.75
N LYS A 268 -28.62 18.10 -0.53
CA LYS A 268 -27.57 18.32 0.48
C LYS A 268 -26.25 17.62 0.12
N VAL A 269 -26.31 16.43 -0.45
CA VAL A 269 -25.11 15.75 -0.94
C VAL A 269 -24.47 16.54 -2.08
N ILE A 270 -25.28 17.07 -2.98
CA ILE A 270 -24.79 17.94 -4.08
C ILE A 270 -24.15 19.21 -3.51
N GLU A 271 -24.80 19.88 -2.56
CA GLU A 271 -24.30 21.09 -1.90
C GLU A 271 -22.94 20.88 -1.20
N GLU A 272 -22.70 19.69 -0.63
CA GLU A 272 -21.39 19.34 -0.03
C GLU A 272 -20.31 19.09 -1.08
N LEU A 273 -20.68 18.57 -2.26
CA LEU A 273 -19.72 18.17 -3.30
C LEU A 273 -19.49 19.29 -4.35
N GLU A 274 -20.49 20.12 -4.64
CA GLU A 274 -20.46 21.10 -5.73
C GLU A 274 -19.27 22.08 -5.66
N PRO A 275 -18.77 22.51 -4.46
CA PRO A 275 -17.67 23.46 -4.39
C PRO A 275 -16.32 22.87 -4.84
N TRP A 276 -16.19 21.54 -4.91
CA TRP A 276 -14.93 20.86 -5.08
C TRP A 276 -14.73 20.30 -6.48
N SER A 277 -13.52 20.45 -7.04
CA SER A 277 -13.13 19.79 -8.29
C SER A 277 -12.44 18.46 -8.02
N PHE A 278 -13.04 17.36 -8.47
CA PHE A 278 -12.42 16.04 -8.39
C PHE A 278 -11.39 15.83 -9.51
N ILE A 279 -11.68 16.32 -10.71
CA ILE A 279 -10.75 16.24 -11.85
C ILE A 279 -9.51 17.13 -11.65
N GLY A 280 -9.69 18.32 -11.05
CA GLY A 280 -8.61 19.25 -10.75
C GLY A 280 -7.77 18.94 -9.51
N THR A 281 -8.21 18.00 -8.67
CA THR A 281 -7.50 17.59 -7.44
C THR A 281 -6.30 16.73 -7.78
N GLY A 282 -5.19 16.85 -7.04
CA GLY A 282 -3.97 16.08 -7.25
C GLY A 282 -4.20 14.56 -7.10
N ASP A 283 -3.51 13.77 -7.89
CA ASP A 283 -3.74 12.31 -7.98
C ASP A 283 -3.44 11.59 -6.68
N ASP A 284 -2.51 12.10 -5.88
CA ASP A 284 -2.20 11.58 -4.55
C ASP A 284 -3.39 11.68 -3.57
N ILE A 285 -4.12 12.79 -3.67
CA ILE A 285 -5.28 13.05 -2.81
C ILE A 285 -6.47 12.19 -3.25
N LYS A 286 -6.70 12.07 -4.57
CA LYS A 286 -7.74 11.20 -5.12
C LYS A 286 -7.56 9.75 -4.67
N GLY A 287 -6.34 9.20 -4.82
CA GLY A 287 -6.01 7.84 -4.43
C GLY A 287 -6.18 7.59 -2.94
N ALA A 288 -5.64 8.47 -2.09
CA ALA A 288 -5.73 8.34 -0.63
C ALA A 288 -7.17 8.36 -0.12
N VAL A 289 -8.00 9.24 -0.66
CA VAL A 289 -9.41 9.35 -0.25
C VAL A 289 -10.22 8.15 -0.67
N TYR A 290 -9.95 7.67 -1.86
CA TYR A 290 -10.63 6.50 -2.37
C TYR A 290 -10.35 5.26 -1.52
N GLU A 291 -9.10 5.05 -1.12
CA GLU A 291 -8.73 3.98 -0.19
C GLU A 291 -9.42 4.12 1.18
N ILE A 292 -9.46 5.33 1.72
CA ILE A 292 -10.08 5.59 3.03
C ILE A 292 -11.60 5.37 2.96
N PHE A 293 -12.23 5.78 1.87
CA PHE A 293 -13.65 5.61 1.63
C PHE A 293 -14.04 4.13 1.54
N LEU A 294 -13.28 3.36 0.78
CA LEU A 294 -13.43 1.92 0.70
C LEU A 294 -13.28 1.23 2.05
N LYS A 295 -12.23 1.57 2.81
CA LYS A 295 -11.99 1.01 4.15
C LYS A 295 -13.14 1.25 5.12
N SER A 296 -13.80 2.41 5.04
CA SER A 296 -14.92 2.75 5.94
C SER A 296 -16.22 2.05 5.60
N THR A 297 -16.37 1.65 4.34
CA THR A 297 -17.65 1.14 3.79
C THR A 297 -17.68 -0.38 3.69
N LEU A 298 -16.55 -0.99 3.32
CA LEU A 298 -16.46 -2.43 3.06
C LEU A 298 -16.01 -3.28 4.26
N ARG A 299 -15.87 -2.71 5.44
CA ARG A 299 -15.43 -3.40 6.68
C ARG A 299 -16.33 -4.51 7.19
N GLY A 300 -17.46 -4.83 6.55
CA GLY A 300 -18.41 -5.83 7.03
C GLY A 300 -18.60 -7.03 6.12
N ASP A 301 -18.64 -6.85 4.83
CA ASP A 301 -19.23 -7.82 3.89
C ASP A 301 -18.29 -8.36 2.81
N PHE A 302 -17.13 -7.76 2.61
CA PHE A 302 -16.16 -8.20 1.61
C PHE A 302 -14.84 -8.60 2.30
N ASP A 303 -14.53 -9.90 2.31
CA ASP A 303 -13.23 -10.45 2.74
C ASP A 303 -12.09 -10.11 1.73
N GLN A 304 -12.20 -8.96 1.04
CA GLN A 304 -11.28 -8.58 -0.01
C GLN A 304 -10.20 -7.62 0.52
N TYR A 305 -8.96 -7.87 0.12
CA TYR A 305 -7.78 -7.16 0.56
C TYR A 305 -7.41 -6.04 -0.40
N PHE A 306 -7.35 -4.81 0.10
CA PHE A 306 -6.74 -3.72 -0.64
C PHE A 306 -5.23 -3.77 -0.53
N THR A 307 -4.55 -3.61 -1.65
CA THR A 307 -3.10 -3.52 -1.65
C THR A 307 -2.66 -2.14 -1.17
N PRO A 308 -1.87 -2.04 -0.09
CA PRO A 308 -1.35 -0.77 0.39
C PRO A 308 -0.59 -0.01 -0.70
N ARG A 309 -0.79 1.30 -0.74
CA ARG A 309 -0.19 2.15 -1.78
C ARG A 309 1.34 2.08 -1.79
N GLU A 310 1.96 2.01 -0.63
CA GLU A 310 3.40 1.90 -0.49
C GLU A 310 3.96 0.64 -1.16
N ILE A 311 3.19 -0.45 -1.11
CA ILE A 311 3.55 -1.72 -1.77
C ILE A 311 3.31 -1.62 -3.28
N VAL A 312 2.19 -1.04 -3.70
CA VAL A 312 1.89 -0.81 -5.13
C VAL A 312 2.97 0.07 -5.76
N ASP A 313 3.34 1.18 -5.11
CA ASP A 313 4.38 2.10 -5.57
C ASP A 313 5.73 1.41 -5.72
N PHE A 314 6.11 0.58 -4.75
CA PHE A 314 7.35 -0.20 -4.82
C PHE A 314 7.33 -1.15 -6.02
N ILE A 315 6.26 -1.94 -6.17
CA ILE A 315 6.16 -2.94 -7.23
C ILE A 315 6.18 -2.28 -8.61
N VAL A 316 5.40 -1.20 -8.81
CA VAL A 316 5.36 -0.49 -10.11
C VAL A 316 6.72 0.13 -10.45
N LYS A 317 7.40 0.75 -9.47
CA LYS A 317 8.75 1.32 -9.68
C LYS A 317 9.78 0.25 -9.99
N PHE A 318 9.73 -0.90 -9.31
CA PHE A 318 10.64 -2.01 -9.56
C PHE A 318 10.39 -2.65 -10.93
N ALA A 319 9.12 -2.85 -11.30
CA ALA A 319 8.72 -3.40 -12.60
C ALA A 319 9.04 -2.46 -13.76
N ASP A 320 9.10 -1.15 -13.50
CA ASP A 320 9.47 -0.09 -14.44
C ASP A 320 8.74 -0.20 -15.81
N PRO A 321 7.39 -0.21 -15.84
CA PRO A 321 6.62 -0.37 -17.07
C PRO A 321 7.02 0.65 -18.13
N LYS A 322 7.10 0.20 -19.38
CA LYS A 322 7.55 1.01 -20.53
C LYS A 322 6.35 1.60 -21.29
N ILE A 323 6.60 2.68 -22.01
CA ILE A 323 5.62 3.26 -22.94
C ILE A 323 5.24 2.20 -23.99
N GLY A 324 3.95 1.87 -24.05
CA GLY A 324 3.41 0.87 -24.97
C GLY A 324 3.27 -0.54 -24.39
N ASP A 325 3.77 -0.82 -23.18
CA ASP A 325 3.54 -2.10 -22.51
C ASP A 325 2.06 -2.36 -22.27
N LYS A 326 1.63 -3.58 -22.51
CA LYS A 326 0.31 -4.08 -22.14
C LYS A 326 0.37 -4.62 -20.72
N ILE A 327 -0.30 -3.95 -19.82
CA ILE A 327 -0.26 -4.18 -18.37
C ILE A 327 -1.58 -4.80 -17.94
N LEU A 328 -1.54 -5.93 -17.23
CA LEU A 328 -2.72 -6.62 -16.73
C LEU A 328 -2.70 -6.70 -15.19
N ASP A 329 -3.86 -6.50 -14.60
CA ASP A 329 -4.19 -6.95 -13.24
C ASP A 329 -5.45 -7.83 -13.29
N PRO A 330 -5.32 -9.19 -13.23
CA PRO A 330 -6.46 -10.09 -13.34
C PRO A 330 -7.30 -10.19 -12.05
N ALA A 331 -6.92 -9.52 -10.97
CA ALA A 331 -7.66 -9.40 -9.71
C ALA A 331 -7.60 -7.93 -9.24
N CYS A 332 -8.08 -7.02 -10.10
CA CYS A 332 -7.72 -5.61 -10.00
C CYS A 332 -8.39 -4.87 -8.81
N GLY A 333 -9.39 -5.45 -8.19
CA GLY A 333 -10.10 -4.81 -7.08
C GLY A 333 -10.55 -3.40 -7.45
N SER A 334 -10.11 -2.40 -6.70
CA SER A 334 -10.37 -0.98 -6.98
C SER A 334 -9.46 -0.35 -8.05
N GLY A 335 -8.59 -1.13 -8.69
CA GLY A 335 -7.70 -0.67 -9.75
C GLY A 335 -6.36 -0.09 -9.28
N GLY A 336 -5.91 -0.37 -8.06
CA GLY A 336 -4.71 0.24 -7.47
C GLY A 336 -3.44 0.10 -8.31
N PHE A 337 -3.11 -1.11 -8.79
CA PHE A 337 -1.95 -1.34 -9.68
C PHE A 337 -2.11 -0.65 -11.03
N LEU A 338 -3.32 -0.67 -11.60
CA LEU A 338 -3.58 -0.07 -12.91
C LEU A 338 -3.44 1.46 -12.87
N ILE A 339 -3.94 2.09 -11.83
CA ILE A 339 -3.83 3.54 -11.62
C ILE A 339 -2.38 3.95 -11.46
N GLN A 340 -1.64 3.27 -10.60
CA GLN A 340 -0.24 3.59 -10.38
C GLN A 340 0.60 3.35 -11.62
N SER A 341 0.30 2.30 -12.39
CA SER A 341 0.93 2.05 -13.69
C SER A 341 0.60 3.14 -14.71
N PHE A 342 -0.67 3.57 -14.76
CA PHE A 342 -1.09 4.70 -15.59
C PHE A 342 -0.31 5.97 -15.26
N LEU A 343 -0.26 6.35 -13.99
CA LEU A 343 0.46 7.56 -13.55
C LEU A 343 1.96 7.47 -13.88
N TYR A 344 2.57 6.30 -13.64
CA TYR A 344 3.98 6.06 -13.89
C TYR A 344 4.33 6.15 -15.39
N VAL A 345 3.56 5.50 -16.26
CA VAL A 345 3.79 5.52 -17.71
C VAL A 345 3.43 6.88 -18.30
N ASN A 346 2.37 7.53 -17.81
CA ASN A 346 2.01 8.90 -18.23
C ASN A 346 3.14 9.90 -17.91
N GLN A 347 3.74 9.81 -16.72
CA GLN A 347 4.91 10.63 -16.39
C GLN A 347 6.07 10.37 -17.36
N LYS A 348 6.34 9.11 -17.72
CA LYS A 348 7.36 8.79 -18.76
C LYS A 348 7.03 9.38 -20.13
N ILE A 349 5.76 9.43 -20.51
CA ILE A 349 5.34 10.07 -21.78
C ILE A 349 5.63 11.59 -21.73
N ILE A 350 5.35 12.23 -20.59
CA ILE A 350 5.59 13.66 -20.37
C ILE A 350 7.10 13.98 -20.41
N ASP A 351 7.91 13.13 -19.78
CA ASP A 351 9.37 13.34 -19.66
C ASP A 351 10.13 12.92 -20.93
N ALA A 352 9.48 12.17 -21.82
CA ALA A 352 10.11 11.71 -23.06
C ALA A 352 10.30 12.87 -24.08
N PRO A 353 11.38 12.89 -24.86
CA PRO A 353 11.62 13.91 -25.89
C PRO A 353 10.74 13.68 -27.13
N LEU A 354 9.41 13.67 -26.93
CA LEU A 354 8.40 13.46 -27.97
C LEU A 354 7.83 14.80 -28.47
N SER A 355 7.36 14.82 -29.70
CA SER A 355 6.53 15.93 -30.18
C SER A 355 5.19 15.97 -29.44
N GLU A 356 4.51 17.12 -29.40
CA GLU A 356 3.17 17.24 -28.80
C GLU A 356 2.17 16.27 -29.43
N VAL A 357 2.26 16.04 -30.73
CA VAL A 357 1.40 15.08 -31.46
C VAL A 357 1.71 13.65 -31.02
N ASP A 358 2.99 13.27 -30.96
CA ASP A 358 3.40 11.93 -30.54
C ASP A 358 3.04 11.66 -29.07
N SER A 359 3.23 12.65 -28.19
CA SER A 359 2.82 12.54 -26.79
C SER A 359 1.32 12.29 -26.65
N LYS A 360 0.48 13.01 -27.40
CA LYS A 360 -0.97 12.79 -27.43
C LYS A 360 -1.33 11.40 -27.97
N LEU A 361 -0.64 10.93 -29.00
CA LEU A 361 -0.85 9.58 -29.54
C LEU A 361 -0.45 8.50 -28.53
N LYS A 362 0.70 8.63 -27.85
CA LYS A 362 1.16 7.70 -26.82
C LYS A 362 0.25 7.71 -25.60
N PHE A 363 -0.23 8.86 -25.16
CA PHE A 363 -1.24 8.96 -24.11
C PHE A 363 -2.53 8.25 -24.50
N LYS A 364 -3.01 8.47 -25.75
CA LYS A 364 -4.20 7.76 -26.25
C LYS A 364 -3.98 6.25 -26.32
N GLU A 365 -2.80 5.79 -26.75
CA GLU A 365 -2.44 4.37 -26.75
C GLU A 365 -2.48 3.77 -25.33
N LEU A 366 -1.94 4.51 -24.34
CA LEU A 366 -1.95 4.12 -22.93
C LEU A 366 -3.37 3.87 -22.41
N ILE A 367 -4.29 4.83 -22.62
CA ILE A 367 -5.66 4.73 -22.10
C ILE A 367 -6.54 3.73 -22.86
N ASP A 368 -6.32 3.56 -24.18
CA ASP A 368 -7.18 2.71 -25.02
C ASP A 368 -6.72 1.25 -25.05
N LYS A 369 -5.41 0.96 -24.91
CA LYS A 369 -4.85 -0.34 -25.26
C LYS A 369 -3.91 -0.96 -24.22
N CYS A 370 -3.34 -0.16 -23.31
CA CYS A 370 -2.26 -0.65 -22.47
C CYS A 370 -2.72 -1.18 -21.12
N LEU A 371 -3.81 -0.67 -20.56
CA LEU A 371 -4.29 -1.03 -19.23
C LEU A 371 -5.43 -2.06 -19.33
N TRP A 372 -5.28 -3.20 -18.63
CA TRP A 372 -6.23 -4.31 -18.64
C TRP A 372 -6.49 -4.78 -17.21
N GLY A 373 -7.75 -5.10 -16.91
CA GLY A 373 -8.15 -5.59 -15.59
C GLY A 373 -9.25 -6.62 -15.65
N GLY A 374 -9.22 -7.55 -14.68
CA GLY A 374 -10.31 -8.49 -14.41
C GLY A 374 -10.77 -8.35 -12.97
N GLU A 375 -12.08 -8.29 -12.72
CA GLU A 375 -12.66 -8.25 -11.38
C GLU A 375 -13.98 -9.03 -11.36
N ALA A 376 -14.11 -9.94 -10.41
CA ALA A 376 -15.29 -10.80 -10.29
C ALA A 376 -16.47 -10.06 -9.64
N ASP A 377 -16.18 -9.22 -8.64
CA ASP A 377 -17.19 -8.45 -7.94
C ASP A 377 -17.64 -7.25 -8.77
N GLU A 378 -18.97 -7.12 -8.97
CA GLU A 378 -19.55 -6.05 -9.80
C GLU A 378 -19.29 -4.65 -9.21
N ASP A 379 -19.35 -4.51 -7.91
CA ASP A 379 -19.18 -3.23 -7.25
C ASP A 379 -17.72 -2.76 -7.33
N LEU A 380 -16.78 -3.66 -7.12
CA LEU A 380 -15.35 -3.35 -7.28
C LEU A 380 -14.97 -3.10 -8.75
N HIS A 381 -15.56 -3.83 -9.68
CA HIS A 381 -15.38 -3.58 -11.10
C HIS A 381 -15.81 -2.15 -11.50
N VAL A 382 -17.03 -1.74 -11.10
CA VAL A 382 -17.52 -0.37 -11.32
C VAL A 382 -16.59 0.64 -10.66
N LEU A 383 -16.15 0.32 -9.47
CA LEU A 383 -15.24 1.13 -8.68
C LEU A 383 -13.88 1.33 -9.36
N ALA A 384 -13.27 0.26 -9.87
CA ALA A 384 -12.02 0.34 -10.62
C ALA A 384 -12.13 1.26 -11.84
N LYS A 385 -13.25 1.15 -12.58
CA LYS A 385 -13.51 2.02 -13.73
C LYS A 385 -13.61 3.49 -13.33
N ILE A 386 -14.42 3.81 -12.33
CA ILE A 386 -14.57 5.19 -11.86
C ILE A 386 -13.24 5.75 -11.38
N ASN A 387 -12.49 4.94 -10.65
CA ASN A 387 -11.20 5.36 -10.11
C ASN A 387 -10.20 5.68 -11.25
N LEU A 388 -10.14 4.87 -12.30
CA LEU A 388 -9.35 5.14 -13.49
C LEU A 388 -9.82 6.42 -14.21
N ILE A 389 -11.15 6.61 -14.37
CA ILE A 389 -11.73 7.82 -14.95
C ILE A 389 -11.31 9.08 -14.15
N MET A 390 -11.29 9.00 -12.81
CA MET A 390 -10.85 10.10 -11.94
C MET A 390 -9.38 10.49 -12.17
N HIS A 391 -8.53 9.53 -12.48
CA HIS A 391 -7.10 9.76 -12.68
C HIS A 391 -6.74 10.12 -14.13
N GLY A 392 -7.66 10.07 -15.06
CA GLY A 392 -7.43 10.56 -16.42
C GLY A 392 -8.06 9.75 -17.53
N ASP A 393 -8.38 8.52 -17.33
CA ASP A 393 -9.03 7.56 -18.22
C ASP A 393 -8.33 6.17 -18.18
N GLY A 394 -8.67 5.24 -19.08
CA GLY A 394 -8.01 3.93 -19.15
C GLY A 394 -8.90 2.76 -18.67
N TYR A 395 -10.21 2.98 -18.55
CA TYR A 395 -11.17 1.96 -18.05
C TYR A 395 -11.68 0.98 -19.12
N ASN A 396 -11.30 1.15 -20.39
CA ASN A 396 -11.92 0.44 -21.53
C ASN A 396 -11.76 -1.08 -21.46
N ASN A 397 -10.64 -1.57 -20.95
CA ASN A 397 -10.33 -3.00 -20.90
C ASN A 397 -10.42 -3.57 -19.47
N ILE A 398 -11.33 -3.04 -18.66
CA ILE A 398 -11.64 -3.58 -17.33
C ILE A 398 -12.90 -4.43 -17.47
N TYR A 399 -12.76 -5.73 -17.22
CA TYR A 399 -13.80 -6.73 -17.44
C TYR A 399 -14.33 -7.30 -16.14
N GLN A 400 -15.65 -7.44 -16.06
CA GLN A 400 -16.33 -8.09 -14.96
C GLN A 400 -16.39 -9.60 -15.19
N GLY A 401 -16.12 -10.38 -14.17
CA GLY A 401 -16.29 -11.82 -14.13
C GLY A 401 -15.05 -12.58 -13.66
N ASP A 402 -15.16 -13.90 -13.67
CA ASP A 402 -14.06 -14.78 -13.27
C ASP A 402 -12.90 -14.73 -14.27
N SER A 403 -11.79 -14.17 -13.85
CA SER A 403 -10.57 -14.00 -14.66
C SER A 403 -9.93 -15.33 -15.06
N LEU A 404 -10.18 -16.42 -14.32
CA LEU A 404 -9.64 -17.74 -14.65
C LEU A 404 -10.29 -18.33 -15.91
N SER A 405 -11.54 -17.97 -16.18
CA SER A 405 -12.31 -18.48 -17.33
C SER A 405 -12.58 -17.42 -18.40
N SER A 406 -12.26 -16.15 -18.14
CA SER A 406 -12.61 -15.04 -19.03
C SER A 406 -11.87 -15.09 -20.38
N PRO A 407 -12.58 -15.14 -21.52
CA PRO A 407 -11.98 -15.03 -22.85
C PRO A 407 -11.44 -13.62 -23.13
N MET A 408 -11.84 -12.62 -22.33
CA MET A 408 -11.43 -11.23 -22.49
C MET A 408 -9.99 -11.00 -22.01
N LEU A 409 -9.41 -11.92 -21.25
CA LEU A 409 -8.03 -11.89 -20.78
C LEU A 409 -7.20 -12.95 -21.52
N PRO A 410 -6.63 -12.61 -22.71
CA PRO A 410 -5.98 -13.57 -23.58
C PRO A 410 -4.67 -14.11 -23.02
N ASP A 411 -4.31 -15.33 -23.45
CA ASP A 411 -3.01 -15.91 -23.21
C ASP A 411 -1.94 -15.33 -24.15
N ASN A 412 -0.67 -15.31 -23.72
CA ASN A 412 0.50 -14.85 -24.49
C ASN A 412 0.37 -13.43 -25.08
N TYR A 413 -0.11 -12.48 -24.27
CA TYR A 413 -0.44 -11.15 -24.76
C TYR A 413 0.20 -10.00 -23.96
N PHE A 414 0.41 -10.16 -22.67
CA PHE A 414 0.79 -9.07 -21.77
C PHE A 414 2.29 -9.00 -21.54
N ASN A 415 2.85 -7.78 -21.59
CA ASN A 415 4.25 -7.54 -21.29
C ASN A 415 4.51 -7.56 -19.79
N LEU A 416 3.55 -7.06 -19.00
CA LEU A 416 3.65 -6.93 -17.57
C LEU A 416 2.32 -7.30 -16.89
N ILE A 417 2.42 -8.08 -15.82
CA ILE A 417 1.28 -8.37 -14.95
C ILE A 417 1.64 -7.97 -13.52
N LEU A 418 0.77 -7.18 -12.90
CA LEU A 418 0.91 -6.70 -11.52
C LEU A 418 -0.37 -7.04 -10.77
N THR A 419 -0.32 -7.87 -9.72
CA THR A 419 -1.56 -8.33 -9.10
C THR A 419 -1.39 -8.75 -7.64
N ASN A 420 -2.48 -8.65 -6.89
CA ASN A 420 -2.66 -9.19 -5.56
C ASN A 420 -3.93 -10.06 -5.57
N PRO A 421 -3.84 -11.35 -5.93
CA PRO A 421 -4.98 -12.24 -6.02
C PRO A 421 -5.55 -12.58 -4.62
N PRO A 422 -6.78 -13.09 -4.53
CA PRO A 422 -7.33 -13.59 -3.27
C PRO A 422 -6.54 -14.81 -2.76
N PHE A 423 -6.27 -14.83 -1.42
CA PHE A 423 -5.39 -15.83 -0.79
C PHE A 423 -6.16 -17.03 -0.25
N THR A 424 -5.63 -18.24 -0.43
CA THR A 424 -6.04 -19.48 0.26
C THR A 424 -7.54 -19.81 0.15
N ILE A 425 -8.23 -19.30 -0.85
CA ILE A 425 -9.63 -19.63 -1.11
C ILE A 425 -9.68 -20.88 -1.98
N PRO A 426 -10.41 -21.95 -1.60
CA PRO A 426 -10.56 -23.11 -2.41
C PRO A 426 -11.48 -22.84 -3.62
N TYR A 427 -10.99 -23.14 -4.81
CA TYR A 427 -11.73 -23.09 -6.06
C TYR A 427 -12.16 -24.49 -6.47
N THR A 428 -13.44 -24.69 -6.77
CA THR A 428 -14.05 -26.04 -6.93
C THR A 428 -14.77 -26.27 -8.25
N PHE A 429 -14.75 -25.30 -9.18
CA PHE A 429 -15.39 -25.46 -10.50
C PHE A 429 -14.54 -26.38 -11.39
N LYS A 430 -14.90 -27.67 -11.45
CA LYS A 430 -14.14 -28.75 -12.13
C LYS A 430 -13.84 -28.47 -13.59
N ASP A 431 -14.79 -27.92 -14.33
CA ASP A 431 -14.63 -27.64 -15.77
C ASP A 431 -13.51 -26.62 -16.02
N ILE A 432 -13.36 -25.64 -15.09
CA ILE A 432 -12.31 -24.63 -15.16
C ILE A 432 -11.00 -25.22 -14.63
N LEU A 433 -11.02 -25.95 -13.50
CA LEU A 433 -9.84 -26.60 -12.92
C LEU A 433 -9.12 -27.49 -13.94
N ASN A 434 -9.84 -28.24 -14.72
CA ASN A 434 -9.28 -29.14 -15.74
C ASN A 434 -8.55 -28.41 -16.89
N ASN A 435 -8.74 -27.12 -17.03
CA ASN A 435 -8.00 -26.29 -17.99
C ASN A 435 -6.65 -25.77 -17.44
N TYR A 436 -6.34 -26.05 -16.16
CA TYR A 436 -5.12 -25.62 -15.48
C TYR A 436 -4.24 -26.81 -15.12
N GLU A 437 -2.93 -26.72 -15.38
CA GLU A 437 -1.97 -27.80 -15.05
C GLU A 437 -2.00 -28.08 -13.54
N MET A 438 -2.05 -27.00 -12.70
CA MET A 438 -2.08 -27.12 -11.25
C MET A 438 -3.45 -27.54 -10.69
N GLY A 439 -4.51 -27.44 -11.48
CA GLY A 439 -5.88 -27.82 -11.11
C GLY A 439 -6.33 -29.16 -11.68
N PHE A 440 -5.61 -29.72 -12.66
CA PHE A 440 -6.03 -30.87 -13.42
C PHE A 440 -6.32 -32.11 -12.54
N ASN A 441 -7.50 -32.71 -12.73
CA ASN A 441 -8.00 -33.82 -11.95
C ASN A 441 -8.10 -33.59 -10.43
N LYS A 442 -8.16 -32.37 -9.96
CA LYS A 442 -8.37 -32.05 -8.55
C LYS A 442 -9.84 -31.73 -8.27
N GLU A 443 -10.30 -32.07 -7.06
CA GLU A 443 -11.60 -31.66 -6.55
C GLU A 443 -11.62 -30.17 -6.16
N SER A 444 -10.46 -29.66 -5.75
CA SER A 444 -10.27 -28.29 -5.35
C SER A 444 -8.80 -27.88 -5.49
N GLN A 445 -8.55 -26.61 -5.80
CA GLN A 445 -7.23 -26.00 -5.79
C GLN A 445 -7.31 -24.60 -5.18
N GLU A 446 -6.26 -24.17 -4.52
CA GLU A 446 -6.16 -22.81 -3.98
C GLU A 446 -6.14 -21.78 -5.12
N LEU A 447 -6.92 -20.72 -4.93
CA LEU A 447 -7.18 -19.74 -5.98
C LEU A 447 -5.92 -18.95 -6.36
N ASP A 448 -5.06 -18.64 -5.38
CA ASP A 448 -3.78 -17.97 -5.60
C ASP A 448 -2.82 -18.76 -6.50
N ILE A 449 -2.77 -20.09 -6.37
CA ILE A 449 -2.00 -20.97 -7.27
C ILE A 449 -2.55 -20.91 -8.71
N LEU A 450 -3.88 -20.94 -8.87
CA LEU A 450 -4.52 -20.84 -10.19
C LEU A 450 -4.28 -19.47 -10.83
N PHE A 451 -4.28 -18.39 -10.03
CA PHE A 451 -3.95 -17.05 -10.53
C PHE A 451 -2.49 -16.95 -10.97
N VAL A 452 -1.54 -17.59 -10.28
CA VAL A 452 -0.14 -17.66 -10.75
C VAL A 452 -0.08 -18.32 -12.12
N GLU A 453 -0.78 -19.45 -12.31
CA GLU A 453 -0.81 -20.15 -13.61
C GLU A 453 -1.48 -19.29 -14.70
N LYS A 454 -2.64 -18.66 -14.40
CA LYS A 454 -3.31 -17.74 -15.34
C LYS A 454 -2.40 -16.59 -15.76
N CYS A 455 -1.72 -15.96 -14.81
CA CYS A 455 -0.77 -14.89 -15.11
C CYS A 455 0.35 -15.37 -16.03
N ILE A 456 0.99 -16.50 -15.73
CA ILE A 456 2.09 -17.05 -16.57
C ILE A 456 1.61 -17.38 -17.98
N ARG A 457 0.40 -17.92 -18.11
CA ARG A 457 -0.20 -18.19 -19.43
C ARG A 457 -0.44 -16.91 -20.20
N SER A 458 -0.94 -15.87 -19.52
CA SER A 458 -1.27 -14.58 -20.15
C SER A 458 -0.05 -13.74 -20.53
N LEU A 459 1.13 -13.98 -19.94
CA LEU A 459 2.37 -13.29 -20.28
C LEU A 459 2.85 -13.62 -21.71
N ASP A 460 3.33 -12.59 -22.43
CA ASP A 460 3.97 -12.74 -23.75
C ASP A 460 5.28 -13.52 -23.61
N GLY A 461 5.28 -14.77 -24.11
CA GLY A 461 6.48 -15.61 -24.06
C GLY A 461 7.59 -15.15 -25.01
N LYS A 462 7.28 -14.42 -26.10
CA LYS A 462 8.29 -13.93 -27.05
C LYS A 462 9.03 -12.71 -26.52
N ALA A 463 8.30 -11.80 -25.90
CA ALA A 463 8.88 -10.60 -25.28
C ALA A 463 9.54 -10.90 -23.92
N GLY A 464 9.34 -12.09 -23.34
CA GLY A 464 9.82 -12.42 -22.00
C GLY A 464 9.08 -11.62 -20.92
N GLY A 465 7.73 -11.63 -21.01
CA GLY A 465 6.86 -10.88 -20.11
C GLY A 465 7.10 -11.16 -18.63
N GLU A 466 6.84 -10.16 -17.80
CA GLU A 466 7.10 -10.18 -16.35
C GLU A 466 5.82 -10.16 -15.53
N LEU A 467 5.86 -10.88 -14.41
CA LEU A 467 4.80 -10.92 -13.39
C LEU A 467 5.37 -10.47 -12.06
N TYR A 468 4.70 -9.54 -11.40
CA TYR A 468 4.92 -9.23 -9.99
C TYR A 468 3.62 -9.48 -9.23
N ILE A 469 3.69 -10.41 -8.30
CA ILE A 469 2.51 -10.94 -7.61
C ILE A 469 2.74 -10.97 -6.10
N ILE A 470 1.72 -10.62 -5.34
CA ILE A 470 1.70 -10.78 -3.89
C ILE A 470 1.09 -12.13 -3.57
N LEU A 471 1.77 -12.92 -2.75
CA LEU A 471 1.37 -14.28 -2.39
C LEU A 471 1.54 -14.53 -0.88
N PRO A 472 0.79 -15.46 -0.29
CA PRO A 472 1.14 -16.02 1.02
C PRO A 472 2.56 -16.60 0.98
N GLU A 473 3.41 -16.20 1.92
CA GLU A 473 4.82 -16.66 1.96
C GLU A 473 4.93 -18.19 2.11
N GLY A 474 3.88 -18.83 2.65
CA GLY A 474 3.79 -20.28 2.76
C GLY A 474 4.00 -21.02 1.44
N LEU A 475 3.50 -20.48 0.31
CA LEU A 475 3.70 -21.05 -1.03
C LEU A 475 5.19 -21.12 -1.41
N LEU A 476 6.01 -20.20 -0.89
CA LEU A 476 7.41 -20.07 -1.21
C LEU A 476 8.31 -20.93 -0.32
N ASN A 477 7.83 -21.38 0.86
CA ASN A 477 8.66 -22.03 1.87
C ASN A 477 8.14 -23.31 2.50
N LEU A 478 6.81 -23.60 2.46
CA LEU A 478 6.29 -24.82 3.08
C LEU A 478 6.55 -26.06 2.19
N PRO A 479 6.89 -27.23 2.78
CA PRO A 479 7.17 -28.44 2.03
C PRO A 479 6.00 -28.94 1.17
N CYS A 480 4.76 -28.77 1.63
CA CYS A 480 3.55 -29.18 0.88
C CYS A 480 3.39 -28.49 -0.48
N TYR A 481 4.04 -27.32 -0.70
CA TYR A 481 4.02 -26.61 -1.95
C TYR A 481 5.29 -26.79 -2.80
N GLN A 482 6.12 -27.78 -2.51
CA GLN A 482 7.34 -28.00 -3.29
C GLN A 482 7.03 -28.29 -4.76
N SER A 483 6.04 -29.11 -5.06
CA SER A 483 5.62 -29.42 -6.44
C SER A 483 5.16 -28.16 -7.20
N PHE A 484 4.48 -27.23 -6.51
CA PHE A 484 4.14 -25.94 -7.09
C PHE A 484 5.39 -25.14 -7.46
N ARG A 485 6.40 -25.08 -6.57
CA ARG A 485 7.66 -24.36 -6.85
C ARG A 485 8.47 -25.00 -7.97
N GLU A 486 8.48 -26.33 -8.06
CA GLU A 486 9.10 -27.08 -9.17
C GLU A 486 8.44 -26.73 -10.49
N TRP A 487 7.11 -26.76 -10.54
CA TRP A 487 6.34 -26.34 -11.71
C TRP A 487 6.62 -24.88 -12.07
N LEU A 488 6.58 -23.96 -11.08
CA LEU A 488 6.85 -22.55 -11.26
C LEU A 488 8.22 -22.30 -11.88
N LEU A 489 9.26 -22.91 -11.31
CA LEU A 489 10.64 -22.80 -11.80
C LEU A 489 10.85 -23.48 -13.14
N SER A 490 9.98 -24.40 -13.56
CA SER A 490 10.01 -24.92 -14.93
C SER A 490 9.54 -23.88 -15.97
N LYS A 491 8.60 -22.99 -15.60
CA LYS A 491 7.96 -22.00 -16.49
C LYS A 491 8.64 -20.63 -16.47
N CYS A 492 9.17 -20.23 -15.33
CA CYS A 492 9.68 -18.89 -15.10
C CYS A 492 11.07 -18.86 -14.45
N HIS A 493 11.76 -17.73 -14.62
CA HIS A 493 12.89 -17.31 -13.80
C HIS A 493 12.38 -16.35 -12.71
N ILE A 494 12.96 -16.41 -11.52
CA ILE A 494 12.69 -15.44 -10.45
C ILE A 494 13.51 -14.17 -10.73
N THR A 495 12.91 -13.00 -10.56
CA THR A 495 13.58 -11.69 -10.66
C THR A 495 13.62 -10.97 -9.32
N LEU A 496 12.62 -11.23 -8.46
CA LEU A 496 12.42 -10.58 -7.18
C LEU A 496 11.83 -11.56 -6.16
N SER A 497 12.30 -11.51 -4.91
CA SER A 497 11.61 -12.13 -3.77
C SER A 497 11.73 -11.21 -2.56
N ILE A 498 10.60 -10.65 -2.08
CA ILE A 498 10.54 -9.77 -0.90
C ILE A 498 9.60 -10.35 0.13
N SER A 499 10.09 -10.69 1.31
CA SER A 499 9.27 -10.99 2.49
C SER A 499 8.73 -9.71 3.11
N LEU A 500 7.40 -9.62 3.26
CA LEU A 500 6.73 -8.51 3.94
C LEU A 500 6.55 -8.82 5.44
N PRO A 501 6.44 -7.81 6.31
CA PRO A 501 6.17 -8.02 7.73
C PRO A 501 4.80 -8.68 7.96
N GLU A 502 4.69 -9.46 9.04
CA GLU A 502 3.41 -10.05 9.47
C GLU A 502 2.40 -8.96 9.78
N GLY A 503 1.15 -9.15 9.33
CA GLY A 503 0.09 -8.18 9.55
C GLY A 503 0.09 -6.97 8.60
N THR A 504 0.87 -7.02 7.52
CA THR A 504 0.91 -5.99 6.47
C THR A 504 -0.50 -5.63 5.96
N PHE A 505 -1.39 -6.59 5.79
CA PHE A 505 -2.72 -6.37 5.26
C PHE A 505 -3.82 -6.15 6.33
N ILE A 506 -3.51 -6.22 7.63
CA ILE A 506 -4.50 -6.02 8.70
C ILE A 506 -5.21 -4.66 8.61
N PRO A 507 -4.51 -3.52 8.35
CA PRO A 507 -5.20 -2.23 8.21
C PRO A 507 -6.18 -2.16 7.03
N PHE A 508 -6.05 -3.06 6.06
CA PHE A 508 -6.76 -3.06 4.78
C PHE A 508 -7.69 -4.26 4.58
N GLY A 509 -7.73 -5.17 5.54
CA GLY A 509 -8.53 -6.39 5.55
C GLY A 509 -8.26 -7.19 6.82
N LYS A 510 -8.72 -8.43 6.90
CA LYS A 510 -8.57 -9.26 8.12
C LYS A 510 -7.41 -10.27 8.05
N SER A 511 -6.61 -10.31 6.97
CA SER A 511 -5.56 -11.33 6.85
C SER A 511 -4.39 -11.07 7.78
N VAL A 512 -4.10 -12.06 8.60
CA VAL A 512 -2.93 -12.13 9.50
C VAL A 512 -1.77 -12.87 8.82
N SER A 513 -1.97 -13.38 7.61
CA SER A 513 -0.97 -14.19 6.90
C SER A 513 0.26 -13.35 6.58
N LYS A 514 1.44 -13.94 6.76
CA LYS A 514 2.69 -13.40 6.26
C LYS A 514 2.71 -13.53 4.73
N THR A 515 3.03 -12.46 4.04
CA THR A 515 3.00 -12.37 2.58
C THR A 515 4.37 -12.04 2.01
N ALA A 516 4.53 -12.32 0.73
CA ALA A 516 5.73 -11.98 -0.03
C ALA A 516 5.35 -11.37 -1.39
N ILE A 517 6.24 -10.53 -1.93
CA ILE A 517 6.19 -10.08 -3.32
C ILE A 517 7.11 -10.99 -4.10
N LEU A 518 6.60 -11.64 -5.15
CA LEU A 518 7.36 -12.50 -6.04
C LEU A 518 7.38 -11.88 -7.45
N GLY A 519 8.57 -11.62 -7.96
CA GLY A 519 8.79 -11.20 -9.34
C GLY A 519 9.27 -12.37 -10.18
N LEU A 520 8.64 -12.56 -11.34
CA LEU A 520 8.87 -13.67 -12.26
C LEU A 520 9.02 -13.15 -13.69
N ARG A 521 9.90 -13.77 -14.46
CA ARG A 521 10.03 -13.56 -15.91
C ARG A 521 9.74 -14.86 -16.63
N LYS A 522 8.78 -14.87 -17.55
CA LYS A 522 8.44 -16.06 -18.35
C LYS A 522 9.65 -16.50 -19.15
N LYS A 523 9.99 -17.79 -19.07
CA LYS A 523 11.18 -18.34 -19.76
C LYS A 523 11.06 -18.23 -21.28
N ASN A 524 12.12 -17.69 -21.86
CA ASN A 524 12.42 -17.81 -23.27
C ASN A 524 13.92 -18.06 -23.46
N ILE A 525 14.37 -18.38 -24.68
CA ILE A 525 15.74 -18.84 -24.96
C ILE A 525 16.82 -17.83 -24.50
N ASN A 526 16.52 -16.52 -24.49
CA ASN A 526 17.50 -15.46 -24.33
C ASN A 526 17.30 -14.57 -23.09
N ASN A 527 16.39 -14.89 -22.17
CA ASN A 527 15.98 -13.95 -21.10
C ASN A 527 16.27 -14.39 -19.67
N LYS A 528 17.22 -15.33 -19.47
CA LYS A 528 17.58 -15.75 -18.10
C LYS A 528 18.26 -14.59 -17.35
N PRO A 529 17.69 -14.07 -16.27
CA PRO A 529 18.34 -13.08 -15.42
C PRO A 529 19.56 -13.73 -14.75
N GLU A 530 20.67 -12.99 -14.65
CA GLU A 530 21.85 -13.48 -13.95
C GLU A 530 21.65 -13.43 -12.44
N TYR A 531 20.99 -12.39 -11.94
CA TYR A 531 20.78 -12.11 -10.54
C TYR A 531 19.31 -11.95 -10.18
N ILE A 532 18.99 -12.21 -8.92
CA ILE A 532 17.67 -12.03 -8.29
C ILE A 532 17.85 -11.05 -7.16
N PHE A 533 16.96 -10.06 -7.06
CA PHE A 533 16.90 -9.16 -5.92
C PHE A 533 16.08 -9.76 -4.79
N LEU A 534 16.63 -9.75 -3.58
CA LEU A 534 16.03 -10.29 -2.36
C LEU A 534 15.82 -9.17 -1.35
N GLY A 535 14.74 -9.25 -0.56
CA GLY A 535 14.52 -8.35 0.55
C GLY A 535 13.67 -8.95 1.67
N THR A 536 13.96 -8.57 2.92
CA THR A 536 13.12 -8.87 4.08
C THR A 536 12.76 -7.55 4.76
N ALA A 537 11.55 -7.06 4.54
CA ALA A 537 11.10 -5.80 5.13
C ALA A 537 10.62 -6.00 6.57
N LYS A 538 10.89 -5.03 7.43
CA LYS A 538 10.36 -4.90 8.80
C LYS A 538 9.33 -3.79 8.89
N GLU A 539 9.55 -2.72 8.13
CA GLU A 539 8.70 -1.53 8.09
C GLU A 539 8.34 -1.22 6.62
N VAL A 540 7.11 -0.84 6.38
CA VAL A 540 6.56 -0.65 5.02
C VAL A 540 5.87 0.69 4.82
N GLY A 541 6.19 1.70 5.65
CA GLY A 541 5.66 3.06 5.55
C GLY A 541 4.36 3.31 6.34
N TYR A 542 3.85 2.29 7.04
CA TYR A 542 2.69 2.41 7.95
C TYR A 542 2.76 1.39 9.08
N GLU A 543 2.01 1.62 10.17
CA GLU A 543 1.93 0.70 11.31
C GLU A 543 1.24 -0.61 10.90
N VAL A 544 2.01 -1.72 10.89
CA VAL A 544 1.48 -3.06 10.58
C VAL A 544 0.82 -3.71 11.80
N GLY A 545 -0.08 -4.67 11.58
CA GLY A 545 -0.73 -5.42 12.67
C GLY A 545 -1.78 -4.64 13.46
N LYS A 546 -2.13 -3.44 13.05
CA LYS A 546 -3.21 -2.62 13.62
C LYS A 546 -4.41 -2.60 12.68
N SER A 547 -5.61 -2.51 13.24
CA SER A 547 -6.85 -2.43 12.44
C SER A 547 -7.06 -1.09 11.73
N THR A 548 -6.30 -0.07 12.09
CA THR A 548 -6.36 1.27 11.50
C THR A 548 -5.06 1.59 10.80
N TYR A 549 -5.16 2.10 9.57
CA TYR A 549 -4.00 2.61 8.85
C TYR A 549 -3.46 3.88 9.52
N LYS A 550 -2.15 3.89 9.76
CA LYS A 550 -1.44 5.07 10.22
C LYS A 550 -0.06 5.11 9.55
N LYS A 551 0.18 6.12 8.74
CA LYS A 551 1.45 6.33 8.05
C LYS A 551 2.59 6.57 9.04
N ILE A 552 3.77 6.02 8.73
CA ILE A 552 5.03 6.25 9.45
C ILE A 552 6.15 6.53 8.44
N ASP A 553 7.22 7.19 8.88
CA ASP A 553 8.36 7.53 8.01
C ASP A 553 9.28 6.33 7.72
N LYS A 554 9.18 5.26 8.51
CA LYS A 554 10.00 4.05 8.36
C LYS A 554 9.50 3.18 7.22
N ASN A 555 10.27 3.05 6.14
CA ASN A 555 9.88 2.29 4.96
C ASN A 555 11.09 1.62 4.30
N ASP A 556 11.26 0.32 4.55
CA ASP A 556 12.35 -0.48 3.97
C ASP A 556 12.21 -0.65 2.45
N LEU A 557 10.96 -0.63 1.92
CA LEU A 557 10.72 -0.76 0.48
C LEU A 557 11.32 0.41 -0.30
N SER A 558 11.34 1.61 0.27
CA SER A 558 12.00 2.77 -0.34
C SER A 558 13.52 2.57 -0.46
N PHE A 559 14.14 2.00 0.58
CA PHE A 559 15.55 1.62 0.54
C PHE A 559 15.81 0.52 -0.49
N PHE A 560 14.96 -0.51 -0.55
CA PHE A 560 15.08 -1.60 -1.53
C PHE A 560 14.98 -1.10 -2.98
N SER A 561 14.10 -0.14 -3.25
CA SER A 561 14.01 0.51 -4.57
C SER A 561 15.34 1.16 -5.00
N LEU A 562 16.04 1.81 -4.06
CA LEU A 562 17.33 2.42 -4.35
C LEU A 562 18.42 1.35 -4.57
N GLN A 563 18.45 0.32 -3.72
CA GLN A 563 19.46 -0.74 -3.78
C GLN A 563 19.27 -1.67 -4.98
N SER A 564 18.06 -1.80 -5.49
CA SER A 564 17.78 -2.62 -6.67
C SER A 564 18.31 -2.04 -7.99
N ALA A 565 18.75 -0.79 -8.01
CA ALA A 565 19.28 -0.14 -9.20
C ALA A 565 20.65 -0.70 -9.66
N GLN A 566 21.42 -1.29 -8.75
CA GLN A 566 22.74 -1.85 -9.05
C GLN A 566 22.98 -3.14 -8.27
N VAL A 567 23.62 -4.13 -8.92
CA VAL A 567 24.05 -5.36 -8.26
C VAL A 567 25.22 -5.08 -7.31
N PHE A 568 25.12 -5.56 -6.08
CA PHE A 568 26.15 -5.45 -5.06
C PHE A 568 26.40 -6.81 -4.38
N ASP A 569 27.58 -6.98 -3.78
CA ASP A 569 27.93 -8.17 -3.04
C ASP A 569 27.49 -8.07 -1.57
N GLY A 570 27.06 -9.19 -1.00
CA GLY A 570 26.73 -9.30 0.41
C GLY A 570 25.30 -8.91 0.74
N ILE A 571 25.07 -8.62 2.03
CA ILE A 571 23.76 -8.25 2.57
C ILE A 571 23.84 -6.78 3.03
N GLN A 572 22.87 -5.98 2.63
CA GLN A 572 22.70 -4.62 3.12
C GLN A 572 21.48 -4.55 4.05
N SER A 573 21.63 -3.78 5.13
CA SER A 573 20.59 -3.65 6.16
C SER A 573 20.11 -2.20 6.25
N THR A 574 18.80 -2.05 6.45
CA THR A 574 18.19 -0.75 6.77
C THR A 574 18.36 -0.43 8.26
N GLU A 575 18.21 0.83 8.65
CA GLU A 575 18.18 1.26 10.06
C GLU A 575 17.05 0.58 10.85
N ASN A 576 15.99 0.15 10.17
CA ASN A 576 14.84 -0.53 10.78
C ASN A 576 15.04 -2.06 10.90
N GLY A 577 16.18 -2.59 10.45
CA GLY A 577 16.52 -4.03 10.47
C GLY A 577 15.92 -4.83 9.31
N GLY A 578 15.45 -4.17 8.26
CA GLY A 578 15.20 -4.79 6.95
C GLY A 578 16.52 -5.16 6.28
N GLU A 579 16.55 -6.20 5.48
CA GLU A 579 17.74 -6.68 4.78
C GLU A 579 17.45 -6.86 3.30
N CYS A 580 18.44 -6.55 2.43
CA CYS A 580 18.38 -6.89 1.01
C CYS A 580 19.72 -7.42 0.50
N ALA A 581 19.67 -8.15 -0.61
CA ALA A 581 20.82 -8.76 -1.24
C ALA A 581 20.54 -9.14 -2.69
N TRP A 582 21.60 -9.41 -3.45
CA TRP A 582 21.52 -10.05 -4.75
C TRP A 582 22.06 -11.48 -4.68
N ILE A 583 21.35 -12.43 -5.29
CA ILE A 583 21.79 -13.82 -5.43
C ILE A 583 21.79 -14.22 -6.91
N ARG A 584 22.69 -15.13 -7.31
CA ARG A 584 22.69 -15.67 -8.66
C ARG A 584 21.50 -16.60 -8.89
N GLN A 585 20.91 -16.55 -10.08
CA GLN A 585 19.80 -17.43 -10.46
C GLN A 585 20.16 -18.93 -10.35
N GLU A 586 21.40 -19.30 -10.50
CA GLU A 586 21.87 -20.70 -10.38
C GLU A 586 21.88 -21.24 -8.95
N ASP A 587 21.87 -20.36 -7.95
CA ASP A 587 21.84 -20.71 -6.53
C ASP A 587 20.40 -21.00 -6.02
N VAL A 588 19.39 -20.76 -6.84
CA VAL A 588 17.97 -20.95 -6.45
C VAL A 588 17.50 -22.35 -6.79
N THR A 589 16.91 -23.01 -5.82
CA THR A 589 16.31 -24.34 -5.96
C THR A 589 14.83 -24.33 -5.62
N SER A 590 14.10 -25.39 -6.01
CA SER A 590 12.68 -25.56 -5.66
C SER A 590 12.41 -25.84 -4.18
N TYR A 591 13.46 -26.12 -3.40
CA TYR A 591 13.31 -26.39 -1.97
C TYR A 591 12.63 -25.21 -1.23
N ARG A 592 13.20 -24.02 -1.40
CA ARG A 592 12.63 -22.75 -0.89
C ARG A 592 13.06 -21.58 -1.78
N ILE A 593 12.12 -20.67 -2.04
CA ILE A 593 12.36 -19.49 -2.88
C ILE A 593 11.99 -18.17 -2.16
N ASP A 594 11.74 -18.24 -0.85
CA ASP A 594 11.50 -17.06 -0.03
C ASP A 594 12.79 -16.30 0.27
N ALA A 595 12.69 -14.98 0.36
CA ALA A 595 13.85 -14.11 0.55
C ALA A 595 14.66 -14.44 1.81
N SER A 596 13.99 -14.78 2.91
CA SER A 596 14.66 -15.08 4.17
C SER A 596 15.62 -16.26 4.05
N TYR A 597 15.20 -17.34 3.39
CA TYR A 597 16.02 -18.52 3.14
C TYR A 597 17.18 -18.21 2.19
N LEU A 598 16.91 -17.51 1.10
CA LEU A 598 17.94 -17.18 0.11
C LEU A 598 19.01 -16.22 0.67
N ILE A 599 18.61 -15.24 1.50
CA ILE A 599 19.56 -14.38 2.23
C ILE A 599 20.41 -15.18 3.20
N ASN A 600 19.84 -16.20 3.89
CA ASN A 600 20.62 -17.10 4.74
C ASN A 600 21.71 -17.84 3.97
N THR A 601 21.45 -18.23 2.72
CA THR A 601 22.44 -18.87 1.85
C THR A 601 23.64 -17.95 1.56
N ILE A 602 23.40 -16.65 1.37
CA ILE A 602 24.46 -15.64 1.19
C ILE A 602 25.26 -15.48 2.49
N ASP A 603 24.55 -15.39 3.63
CA ASP A 603 25.19 -15.25 4.94
C ASP A 603 26.13 -16.44 5.23
N ILE A 604 25.68 -17.65 4.96
CA ILE A 604 26.51 -18.85 5.09
C ILE A 604 27.76 -18.79 4.21
N LYS A 605 27.65 -18.35 2.95
CA LYS A 605 28.83 -18.14 2.07
C LYS A 605 29.81 -17.12 2.68
N ASN A 606 29.32 -16.06 3.31
CA ASN A 606 30.16 -15.08 4.01
C ASN A 606 30.79 -15.66 5.30
N LEU A 607 30.06 -16.49 6.05
CA LEU A 607 30.58 -17.16 7.22
C LEU A 607 31.73 -18.13 6.86
N HIS A 608 31.64 -18.84 5.74
CA HIS A 608 32.73 -19.69 5.23
C HIS A 608 34.02 -18.91 4.90
N LYS A 609 33.87 -17.63 4.42
CA LYS A 609 35.02 -16.75 4.22
C LYS A 609 35.64 -16.29 5.55
N LYS A 610 34.82 -16.14 6.62
CA LYS A 610 35.21 -15.59 7.91
C LYS A 610 35.78 -16.65 8.87
N PHE A 611 35.26 -17.88 8.85
CA PHE A 611 35.59 -18.94 9.79
C PHE A 611 36.14 -20.18 9.07
N SER A 612 37.40 -20.54 9.33
CA SER A 612 38.04 -21.75 8.79
C SER A 612 37.47 -23.05 9.38
N THR A 613 36.82 -22.97 10.55
CA THR A 613 36.28 -24.11 11.32
C THR A 613 34.77 -24.17 11.32
N LEU A 614 34.14 -23.70 10.22
CA LEU A 614 32.68 -23.73 10.11
C LEU A 614 32.21 -25.15 9.78
N LYS A 615 31.25 -25.68 10.56
CA LYS A 615 30.65 -27.00 10.33
C LYS A 615 29.13 -26.93 10.34
N ARG A 616 28.49 -27.75 9.52
CA ARG A 616 27.06 -27.94 9.46
C ARG A 616 26.59 -28.81 10.64
N LEU A 617 25.39 -28.54 11.19
CA LEU A 617 24.92 -29.23 12.42
C LEU A 617 24.74 -30.73 12.27
N ASP A 618 24.41 -31.26 11.07
CA ASP A 618 24.35 -32.72 10.84
C ASP A 618 25.67 -33.45 11.05
N LYS A 619 26.82 -32.72 11.06
CA LYS A 619 28.14 -33.23 11.39
C LYS A 619 28.48 -33.14 12.89
N ILE A 620 27.61 -32.54 13.66
CA ILE A 620 27.81 -32.30 15.10
C ILE A 620 26.80 -33.07 15.95
N CYS A 621 25.53 -33.11 15.52
CA CYS A 621 24.44 -33.67 16.31
C CYS A 621 23.38 -34.35 15.47
N THR A 622 22.53 -35.10 16.14
CA THR A 622 21.30 -35.72 15.66
C THR A 622 20.19 -35.54 16.69
N PHE A 623 18.98 -35.98 16.37
CA PHE A 623 17.85 -35.91 17.32
C PHE A 623 17.55 -37.26 17.94
N ASN A 624 17.16 -37.23 19.21
CA ASN A 624 16.64 -38.38 19.94
C ASN A 624 15.16 -38.11 20.29
N ASN A 625 14.31 -38.32 19.33
CA ASN A 625 12.88 -38.01 19.47
C ASN A 625 12.08 -39.25 19.90
N VAL A 626 12.54 -39.96 20.91
CA VAL A 626 11.78 -41.07 21.52
C VAL A 626 10.52 -40.48 22.18
N SER A 627 9.36 -40.94 21.73
CA SER A 627 8.09 -40.47 22.27
C SER A 627 7.36 -41.54 23.07
N ILE A 628 6.72 -41.13 24.15
CA ILE A 628 5.84 -41.99 24.94
C ILE A 628 4.45 -41.37 25.09
N ALA A 629 3.44 -42.23 25.27
CA ALA A 629 2.11 -41.86 25.79
C ALA A 629 2.11 -42.09 27.32
N PRO A 630 1.88 -41.04 28.13
CA PRO A 630 1.87 -41.16 29.58
C PRO A 630 0.81 -42.13 30.05
N LYS A 631 1.12 -43.00 31.00
CA LYS A 631 0.15 -43.92 31.67
C LYS A 631 -0.57 -43.16 32.77
N LYS A 632 -1.89 -43.31 32.88
CA LYS A 632 -2.76 -42.53 33.77
C LYS A 632 -2.32 -42.45 35.22
N ASP A 633 -1.90 -43.59 35.81
CA ASP A 633 -1.58 -43.70 37.25
C ASP A 633 -0.09 -43.43 37.59
N ILE A 634 0.71 -43.11 36.60
CA ILE A 634 2.16 -42.86 36.81
C ILE A 634 2.39 -41.35 36.85
N GLU A 635 3.20 -40.93 37.83
CA GLU A 635 3.67 -39.54 37.92
C GLU A 635 4.91 -39.33 37.05
N TYR A 636 4.94 -38.23 36.33
CA TYR A 636 6.03 -37.82 35.44
C TYR A 636 6.50 -36.43 35.79
N TYR A 637 7.77 -36.15 35.67
CA TYR A 637 8.26 -34.79 35.54
C TYR A 637 7.89 -34.26 34.16
N TYR A 638 7.27 -33.08 34.13
CA TYR A 638 6.72 -32.45 32.91
C TYR A 638 7.22 -31.01 32.78
N LEU A 639 7.84 -30.70 31.62
CA LEU A 639 8.33 -29.36 31.29
C LEU A 639 7.46 -28.75 30.19
N GLU A 640 6.87 -27.60 30.50
CA GLU A 640 6.21 -26.74 29.51
C GLU A 640 7.19 -25.76 28.87
N ILE A 641 7.02 -25.50 27.56
CA ILE A 641 7.87 -24.56 26.84
C ILE A 641 7.85 -23.15 27.46
N PRO A 642 6.73 -22.59 27.99
CA PRO A 642 6.72 -21.31 28.70
C PRO A 642 7.64 -21.25 29.94
N ASP A 643 7.90 -22.36 30.59
CA ASP A 643 8.79 -22.44 31.77
C ASP A 643 10.29 -22.34 31.39
N VAL A 644 10.61 -22.34 30.10
CA VAL A 644 11.97 -22.12 29.59
C VAL A 644 12.14 -20.66 29.24
N SER A 645 13.12 -20.01 29.84
CA SER A 645 13.45 -18.63 29.61
C SER A 645 13.94 -18.39 28.16
N PRO A 646 13.42 -17.40 27.43
CA PRO A 646 14.00 -17.01 26.16
C PRO A 646 15.46 -16.60 26.30
N ASP A 647 16.25 -16.83 25.25
CA ASP A 647 17.66 -16.45 25.11
C ASP A 647 18.65 -17.08 26.10
N THR A 648 18.28 -17.28 27.36
CA THR A 648 19.16 -17.91 28.39
C THR A 648 18.95 -19.43 28.50
N GLY A 649 17.75 -19.92 28.12
CA GLY A 649 17.40 -21.34 28.23
C GLY A 649 17.31 -21.88 29.65
N THR A 650 17.28 -21.01 30.67
CA THR A 650 17.12 -21.43 32.06
C THR A 650 15.71 -21.91 32.33
N ILE A 651 15.57 -22.99 33.12
CA ILE A 651 14.27 -23.60 33.43
C ILE A 651 13.82 -23.10 34.80
N SER A 652 12.68 -22.42 34.85
CA SER A 652 12.11 -21.86 36.09
C SER A 652 11.36 -22.90 36.91
N ASN A 653 10.69 -23.86 36.25
CA ASN A 653 9.86 -24.85 36.93
C ASN A 653 9.77 -26.16 36.10
N ILE A 654 9.71 -27.29 36.78
CA ILE A 654 9.32 -28.58 36.22
C ILE A 654 8.27 -29.17 37.14
N ARG A 655 7.10 -29.45 36.59
CA ARG A 655 5.95 -29.94 37.36
C ARG A 655 6.00 -31.47 37.51
N LYS A 656 5.45 -32.01 38.60
CA LYS A 656 5.22 -33.42 38.76
C LYS A 656 3.72 -33.67 38.64
N LEU A 657 3.33 -34.34 37.54
CA LEU A 657 1.91 -34.53 37.17
C LEU A 657 1.64 -35.99 36.86
N LYS A 658 0.38 -36.43 37.08
CA LYS A 658 -0.07 -37.75 36.66
C LYS A 658 -0.30 -37.79 35.15
N GLY A 659 -0.18 -39.00 34.59
CA GLY A 659 -0.30 -39.14 33.13
C GLY A 659 -1.68 -38.80 32.57
N ASP A 660 -2.75 -38.82 33.39
CA ASP A 660 -4.10 -38.34 32.99
C ASP A 660 -4.26 -36.80 32.97
N GLU A 661 -3.34 -36.09 33.67
CA GLU A 661 -3.26 -34.63 33.64
C GLU A 661 -2.42 -34.10 32.51
N ILE A 662 -1.68 -34.97 31.80
CA ILE A 662 -0.78 -34.67 30.74
C ILE A 662 -1.40 -35.14 29.40
N GLY A 663 -1.19 -34.41 28.31
CA GLY A 663 -1.73 -34.79 27.00
C GLY A 663 -1.17 -36.09 26.41
N ASN A 664 -1.52 -36.42 25.19
CA ASN A 664 -1.41 -37.77 24.64
C ASN A 664 -0.01 -38.25 24.20
N SER A 665 0.97 -37.35 23.97
CA SER A 665 2.29 -37.80 23.48
C SER A 665 3.38 -36.76 23.67
N PHE A 666 4.53 -37.17 24.24
CA PHE A 666 5.66 -36.30 24.59
C PHE A 666 6.98 -36.98 24.20
N TYR A 667 8.03 -36.16 24.00
CA TYR A 667 9.40 -36.68 23.94
C TYR A 667 9.95 -36.94 25.36
N VAL A 668 10.84 -37.92 25.44
CA VAL A 668 11.54 -38.26 26.68
C VAL A 668 12.92 -37.65 26.65
N ALA A 669 13.25 -36.89 27.68
CA ALA A 669 14.57 -36.31 27.90
C ALA A 669 15.12 -36.77 29.26
N HIS A 670 16.43 -36.84 29.37
CA HIS A 670 17.17 -37.24 30.60
C HIS A 670 18.02 -36.08 31.12
N GLY A 671 18.40 -36.17 32.38
CA GLY A 671 19.27 -35.18 33.01
C GLY A 671 20.57 -34.95 32.23
N GLY A 672 20.85 -33.72 31.89
CA GLY A 672 21.96 -33.31 31.04
C GLY A 672 21.70 -33.28 29.54
N ASP A 673 20.53 -33.75 29.08
CA ASP A 673 20.16 -33.64 27.67
C ASP A 673 19.97 -32.15 27.23
N LEU A 674 20.43 -31.89 26.03
CA LEU A 674 20.23 -30.61 25.37
C LEU A 674 18.95 -30.64 24.54
N ALA A 675 18.13 -29.59 24.64
CA ALA A 675 16.95 -29.45 23.85
C ALA A 675 16.84 -28.06 23.17
N TYR A 676 16.20 -28.03 21.99
CA TYR A 676 15.90 -26.82 21.23
C TYR A 676 14.42 -26.74 20.92
N CYS A 677 13.77 -25.66 21.32
CA CYS A 677 12.38 -25.40 20.98
C CYS A 677 12.25 -24.87 19.56
N ARG A 678 11.65 -25.67 18.67
CA ARG A 678 11.52 -25.35 17.24
C ARG A 678 10.48 -24.30 16.91
N ILE A 679 9.49 -24.06 17.81
CA ILE A 679 8.45 -23.04 17.62
C ILE A 679 8.92 -21.68 18.09
N ASN A 680 8.59 -20.66 17.31
CA ASN A 680 8.95 -19.27 17.55
C ASN A 680 10.48 -19.08 17.79
N PRO A 681 11.32 -19.35 16.77
CA PRO A 681 12.77 -19.31 16.90
C PRO A 681 13.33 -17.94 17.29
N ARG A 682 12.55 -16.87 17.16
CA ARG A 682 12.93 -15.54 17.68
C ARG A 682 13.19 -15.53 19.18
N LYS A 683 12.49 -16.41 19.94
CA LYS A 683 12.69 -16.60 21.37
C LYS A 683 13.89 -17.46 21.72
N ASN A 684 14.47 -18.11 20.74
CA ASN A 684 15.68 -18.95 20.83
C ASN A 684 15.81 -19.75 22.12
N ARG A 685 14.81 -20.57 22.45
CA ARG A 685 14.81 -21.41 23.65
C ARG A 685 15.67 -22.66 23.40
N VAL A 686 16.91 -22.58 23.80
CA VAL A 686 17.90 -23.70 23.89
C VAL A 686 18.14 -23.99 25.36
N PHE A 687 17.90 -25.17 25.84
CA PHE A 687 17.94 -25.49 27.26
C PHE A 687 18.55 -26.88 27.55
N ILE A 688 19.02 -27.03 28.76
CA ILE A 688 19.58 -28.31 29.26
C ILE A 688 18.71 -28.80 30.41
N ILE A 689 18.33 -30.06 30.35
CA ILE A 689 17.57 -30.72 31.42
C ILE A 689 18.43 -30.79 32.68
N PRO A 690 17.90 -30.40 33.86
CA PRO A 690 18.65 -30.50 35.12
C PRO A 690 19.17 -31.93 35.41
N LYS A 691 20.43 -32.04 35.81
CA LYS A 691 21.15 -33.33 35.96
C LYS A 691 20.56 -34.26 37.02
N ASP A 692 19.86 -33.71 37.99
CA ASP A 692 19.26 -34.43 39.11
C ASP A 692 17.88 -35.07 38.76
N LEU A 693 17.43 -34.91 37.52
CA LEU A 693 16.20 -35.51 37.02
C LEU A 693 16.48 -36.67 36.06
N ASP A 694 16.02 -37.86 36.37
CA ASP A 694 16.23 -39.04 35.51
C ASP A 694 15.47 -38.97 34.21
N THR A 695 14.19 -38.64 34.28
CA THR A 695 13.29 -38.60 33.10
C THR A 695 12.33 -37.42 33.18
N VAL A 696 12.30 -36.63 32.13
CA VAL A 696 11.42 -35.49 31.98
C VAL A 696 10.64 -35.58 30.66
N LEU A 697 9.33 -35.42 30.72
CA LEU A 697 8.49 -35.33 29.54
C LEU A 697 8.54 -33.92 28.99
N VAL A 698 8.85 -33.78 27.72
CA VAL A 698 8.99 -32.49 27.02
C VAL A 698 8.04 -32.45 25.81
N SER A 699 7.43 -31.34 25.57
CA SER A 699 6.59 -31.11 24.37
C SER A 699 7.30 -31.47 23.08
N LYS A 700 6.59 -32.06 22.12
CA LYS A 700 7.08 -32.34 20.76
C LYS A 700 7.51 -31.10 19.96
N GLU A 701 7.26 -29.92 20.50
CA GLU A 701 7.79 -28.69 19.97
C GLU A 701 9.26 -28.42 20.35
N ALA A 702 9.89 -29.32 21.12
CA ALA A 702 11.31 -29.28 21.43
C ALA A 702 12.05 -30.54 20.90
N TYR A 703 13.07 -30.33 20.09
CA TYR A 703 13.98 -31.38 19.65
C TYR A 703 14.96 -31.73 20.77
N ILE A 704 15.11 -33.02 21.09
CA ILE A 704 16.15 -33.51 22.00
C ILE A 704 17.40 -33.77 21.17
N ILE A 705 18.50 -33.10 21.49
CA ILE A 705 19.73 -33.09 20.70
C ILE A 705 20.76 -34.01 21.30
N ASN A 706 21.26 -34.92 20.50
CA ASN A 706 22.39 -35.82 20.86
C ASN A 706 23.64 -35.45 20.06
N LEU A 707 24.75 -35.20 20.74
CA LEU A 707 26.04 -35.06 20.11
C LEU A 707 26.52 -36.38 19.46
N LEU A 708 27.08 -36.28 18.27
CA LEU A 708 27.73 -37.40 17.61
C LEU A 708 29.04 -37.77 18.36
N LYS A 709 29.38 -39.09 18.42
CA LYS A 709 30.53 -39.56 19.20
C LYS A 709 31.87 -38.93 18.80
N ASP A 710 32.04 -38.67 17.50
CA ASP A 710 33.29 -38.17 16.94
C ASP A 710 33.18 -36.70 16.51
N CYS A 711 32.29 -35.92 17.13
CA CYS A 711 32.14 -34.50 16.79
C CYS A 711 33.18 -33.62 17.51
N ASP A 712 33.45 -32.46 16.95
CA ASP A 712 34.42 -31.49 17.50
C ASP A 712 33.85 -30.64 18.67
N ILE A 713 32.72 -30.99 19.23
CA ILE A 713 32.07 -30.32 20.38
C ILE A 713 32.16 -31.23 21.61
N ILE A 714 32.78 -30.74 22.66
CA ILE A 714 33.08 -31.51 23.86
C ILE A 714 31.89 -31.77 24.79
N SER A 715 30.79 -31.01 24.67
CA SER A 715 29.65 -31.21 25.55
C SER A 715 28.38 -30.48 25.09
N ASN A 716 27.20 -30.90 25.59
CA ASN A 716 25.93 -30.26 25.42
C ASN A 716 25.94 -28.78 25.85
N TYR A 717 26.71 -28.42 26.87
CA TYR A 717 26.85 -27.04 27.36
C TYR A 717 27.53 -26.12 26.34
N VAL A 718 28.55 -26.64 25.63
CA VAL A 718 29.22 -25.88 24.57
C VAL A 718 28.29 -25.69 23.37
N LEU A 719 27.60 -26.77 22.96
CA LEU A 719 26.65 -26.67 21.86
C LEU A 719 25.47 -25.72 22.23
N ALA A 720 24.98 -25.77 23.47
CA ALA A 720 23.96 -24.85 23.96
C ALA A 720 24.37 -23.36 23.80
N ALA A 721 25.57 -23.01 24.24
CA ALA A 721 26.13 -21.68 24.12
C ALA A 721 26.23 -21.20 22.66
N ILE A 722 26.65 -22.09 21.77
CA ILE A 722 26.77 -21.81 20.34
C ILE A 722 25.37 -21.61 19.73
N LEU A 723 24.40 -22.47 20.02
CA LEU A 723 23.03 -22.37 19.52
C LEU A 723 22.29 -21.13 20.06
N GLN A 724 22.65 -20.66 21.26
CA GLN A 724 22.11 -19.42 21.84
C GLN A 724 22.71 -18.14 21.23
N SER A 725 23.81 -18.24 20.49
CA SER A 725 24.48 -17.08 19.88
C SER A 725 23.58 -16.40 18.83
N ASP A 726 23.74 -15.08 18.69
CA ASP A 726 23.02 -14.29 17.68
C ASP A 726 23.28 -14.79 16.25
N LEU A 727 24.49 -15.30 15.99
CA LEU A 727 24.88 -15.87 14.72
C LEU A 727 24.02 -17.10 14.35
N VAL A 728 23.71 -17.98 15.30
CA VAL A 728 22.84 -19.14 15.05
C VAL A 728 21.38 -18.78 15.14
N LYS A 729 21.00 -17.93 16.07
CA LYS A 729 19.64 -17.40 16.19
C LYS A 729 19.17 -16.74 14.89
N SER A 730 20.01 -15.94 14.23
CA SER A 730 19.69 -15.32 12.94
C SER A 730 19.42 -16.34 11.84
N GLN A 731 20.24 -17.40 11.74
CA GLN A 731 20.02 -18.49 10.79
C GLN A 731 18.69 -19.20 11.08
N LEU A 732 18.42 -19.57 12.35
CA LEU A 732 17.20 -20.27 12.76
C LEU A 732 15.93 -19.45 12.48
N VAL A 733 15.98 -18.15 12.68
CA VAL A 733 14.86 -17.25 12.36
C VAL A 733 14.61 -17.21 10.85
N ARG A 734 15.64 -17.16 10.02
CA ARG A 734 15.52 -17.18 8.55
C ARG A 734 15.08 -18.53 7.99
N LEU A 735 15.43 -19.62 8.68
CA LEU A 735 15.05 -20.99 8.28
C LEU A 735 13.65 -21.39 8.71
N ALA A 736 13.01 -20.64 9.61
CA ALA A 736 11.68 -20.94 10.09
C ALA A 736 10.62 -20.81 8.98
N THR A 737 9.63 -21.71 9.02
CA THR A 737 8.46 -21.72 8.11
C THR A 737 7.18 -21.61 8.91
N GLY A 738 6.14 -20.98 8.34
CA GLY A 738 4.83 -20.86 8.99
C GLY A 738 4.08 -19.61 8.56
N SER A 739 2.77 -19.63 8.79
CA SER A 739 1.85 -18.55 8.42
C SER A 739 1.94 -17.30 9.31
N SER A 740 2.52 -17.45 10.52
CA SER A 740 2.75 -16.35 11.45
C SER A 740 4.05 -16.54 12.20
N SER A 741 4.67 -15.45 12.64
CA SER A 741 5.96 -15.49 13.35
C SER A 741 5.88 -16.23 14.70
N SER A 742 4.74 -16.18 15.39
CA SER A 742 4.51 -16.87 16.67
C SER A 742 4.33 -18.38 16.49
N ARG A 743 3.87 -18.83 15.33
CA ARG A 743 3.64 -20.24 14.97
C ARG A 743 4.71 -20.79 14.02
N ALA A 744 5.65 -19.95 13.58
CA ALA A 744 6.75 -20.39 12.74
C ALA A 744 7.60 -21.45 13.44
N ARG A 745 8.03 -22.46 12.68
CA ARG A 745 8.81 -23.61 13.16
C ARG A 745 10.05 -23.81 12.29
N VAL A 746 11.14 -24.15 12.93
CA VAL A 746 12.31 -24.68 12.23
C VAL A 746 12.10 -26.18 12.04
N GLN A 747 12.06 -26.64 10.80
CA GLN A 747 11.93 -28.06 10.48
C GLN A 747 13.23 -28.79 10.80
N GLU A 748 13.14 -30.08 11.14
CA GLU A 748 14.28 -30.93 11.51
C GLU A 748 15.36 -30.92 10.43
N GLU A 749 14.96 -31.13 9.18
CA GLU A 749 15.88 -31.13 8.05
C GLU A 749 16.61 -29.79 7.89
N ALA A 750 15.86 -28.66 8.01
CA ALA A 750 16.44 -27.33 7.92
C ALA A 750 17.41 -27.04 9.08
N PHE A 751 17.08 -27.49 10.30
CA PHE A 751 17.95 -27.33 11.46
C PHE A 751 19.27 -28.05 11.25
N LEU A 752 19.24 -29.33 10.85
CA LEU A 752 20.45 -30.13 10.68
C LEU A 752 21.26 -29.75 9.43
N ASN A 753 20.57 -29.54 8.29
CA ASN A 753 21.24 -29.44 6.99
C ASN A 753 21.48 -27.99 6.51
N SER A 754 20.96 -27.00 7.21
CA SER A 754 21.08 -25.60 6.76
C SER A 754 21.60 -24.63 7.82
N VAL A 755 21.91 -25.12 9.04
CA VAL A 755 22.55 -24.33 10.09
C VAL A 755 24.02 -24.65 10.14
N PHE A 756 24.86 -23.62 10.16
CA PHE A 756 26.32 -23.71 10.22
C PHE A 756 26.83 -23.02 11.48
N ILE A 757 27.75 -23.69 12.18
CA ILE A 757 28.31 -23.19 13.42
C ILE A 757 29.85 -23.14 13.36
N PRO A 758 30.48 -22.09 13.89
CA PRO A 758 31.94 -22.08 14.08
C PRO A 758 32.33 -22.99 15.25
N ILE A 759 33.39 -23.79 15.08
CA ILE A 759 33.90 -24.68 16.11
C ILE A 759 35.03 -23.97 16.86
N PRO A 760 34.89 -23.63 18.15
CA PRO A 760 35.95 -23.02 18.93
C PRO A 760 37.07 -24.04 19.25
N GLY A 761 38.26 -23.56 19.42
CA GLY A 761 39.37 -24.42 19.90
C GLY A 761 39.08 -25.02 21.30
N GLU A 762 39.64 -26.18 21.58
CA GLU A 762 39.34 -26.98 22.77
C GLU A 762 39.49 -26.21 24.09
N THR A 763 40.50 -25.35 24.24
CA THR A 763 40.70 -24.53 25.45
C THR A 763 39.52 -23.58 25.69
N VAL A 764 38.97 -22.97 24.61
CA VAL A 764 37.82 -22.11 24.69
C VAL A 764 36.56 -22.91 25.02
N GLN A 765 36.39 -24.10 24.40
CA GLN A 765 35.28 -25.00 24.70
C GLN A 765 35.27 -25.44 26.17
N ARG A 766 36.41 -25.80 26.77
CA ARG A 766 36.54 -26.14 28.19
C ARG A 766 36.14 -24.98 29.10
N LYS A 767 36.51 -23.75 28.75
CA LYS A 767 36.09 -22.53 29.46
C LYS A 767 34.57 -22.32 29.38
N ILE A 768 33.98 -22.41 28.17
CA ILE A 768 32.54 -22.29 27.93
C ILE A 768 31.78 -23.36 28.72
N HIS A 769 32.22 -24.63 28.65
CA HIS A 769 31.63 -25.74 29.40
C HIS A 769 31.49 -25.42 30.88
N ARG A 770 32.59 -24.97 31.52
CA ARG A 770 32.60 -24.64 32.96
C ARG A 770 31.64 -23.51 33.29
N MET A 771 31.65 -22.45 32.47
CA MET A 771 30.77 -21.30 32.70
C MET A 771 29.29 -21.67 32.56
N MET A 772 28.95 -22.38 31.49
CA MET A 772 27.56 -22.74 31.20
C MET A 772 27.02 -23.78 32.17
N SER A 773 27.81 -24.83 32.51
CA SER A 773 27.37 -25.83 33.48
C SER A 773 27.12 -25.21 34.86
N ASN A 774 28.00 -24.34 35.34
CA ASN A 774 27.79 -23.65 36.60
C ASN A 774 26.54 -22.75 36.56
N MET A 775 26.33 -22.01 35.47
CA MET A 775 25.18 -21.12 35.30
C MET A 775 23.86 -21.93 35.38
N TYR A 776 23.74 -23.03 34.67
CA TYR A 776 22.51 -23.86 34.68
C TYR A 776 22.31 -24.54 36.03
N ASP A 777 23.36 -25.13 36.61
CA ASP A 777 23.31 -25.84 37.90
C ASP A 777 22.96 -24.88 39.07
N ASP A 778 23.56 -23.70 39.10
CA ASP A 778 23.29 -22.68 40.13
C ASP A 778 21.88 -22.09 39.99
N TYR A 779 21.45 -21.75 38.76
CA TYR A 779 20.12 -21.26 38.54
C TYR A 779 19.04 -22.25 38.96
N TRP A 780 19.20 -23.51 38.61
CA TRP A 780 18.26 -24.58 38.98
C TRP A 780 18.13 -24.73 40.51
N LYS A 781 19.26 -24.79 41.21
CA LYS A 781 19.27 -24.87 42.71
C LYS A 781 18.55 -23.70 43.35
N VAL A 782 18.83 -22.49 42.86
CA VAL A 782 18.17 -21.26 43.37
C VAL A 782 16.65 -21.29 43.07
N SER A 783 16.27 -21.68 41.89
CA SER A 783 14.85 -21.77 41.48
C SER A 783 14.09 -22.80 42.34
N GLN A 784 14.66 -23.97 42.57
CA GLN A 784 14.05 -24.99 43.43
C GLN A 784 13.91 -24.55 44.89
N LYS A 785 14.90 -23.87 45.41
CA LYS A 785 14.83 -23.28 46.78
C LYS A 785 13.72 -22.23 46.86
N PHE A 786 13.65 -21.36 45.88
CA PHE A 786 12.60 -20.33 45.83
C PHE A 786 11.19 -20.95 45.80
N ILE A 787 10.95 -21.93 44.87
CA ILE A 787 9.65 -22.63 44.77
C ILE A 787 9.30 -23.30 46.07
N LYS A 788 10.23 -24.02 46.71
CA LYS A 788 9.98 -24.67 48.02
C LYS A 788 9.56 -23.67 49.09
N THR A 789 10.32 -22.57 49.23
CA THR A 789 10.00 -21.53 50.22
C THR A 789 8.65 -20.88 49.95
N TYR A 790 8.34 -20.60 48.69
CA TYR A 790 7.04 -20.03 48.27
C TYR A 790 5.86 -20.96 48.66
N VAL A 791 5.98 -22.27 48.34
CA VAL A 791 4.95 -23.25 48.72
C VAL A 791 4.79 -23.36 50.24
N GLU A 792 5.88 -23.31 51.00
CA GLU A 792 5.84 -23.28 52.46
C GLU A 792 5.10 -22.04 52.98
N CYS A 793 5.41 -20.85 52.48
CA CYS A 793 4.71 -19.61 52.82
C CYS A 793 3.21 -19.68 52.50
N GLN A 794 2.83 -20.24 51.33
CA GLN A 794 1.43 -20.40 50.95
C GLN A 794 0.69 -21.37 51.90
N LYS A 795 1.30 -22.48 52.28
CA LYS A 795 0.71 -23.42 53.26
C LYS A 795 0.50 -22.78 54.63
N GLU A 796 1.47 -22.00 55.10
CA GLU A 796 1.31 -21.26 56.38
C GLU A 796 0.18 -20.21 56.31
N LEU A 797 0.10 -19.47 55.17
CA LEU A 797 -0.95 -18.49 54.93
C LEU A 797 -2.36 -19.13 54.96
N LEU A 798 -2.52 -20.27 54.25
CA LEU A 798 -3.78 -21.02 54.26
C LEU A 798 -4.14 -21.49 55.66
N THR A 799 -3.17 -21.99 56.44
CA THR A 799 -3.38 -22.43 57.85
C THR A 799 -3.83 -21.29 58.76
N ILE A 800 -3.36 -20.07 58.49
CA ILE A 800 -3.77 -18.85 59.21
C ILE A 800 -5.18 -18.44 58.81
N ILE A 801 -5.52 -18.54 57.53
CA ILE A 801 -6.85 -18.15 57.02
C ILE A 801 -7.91 -19.16 57.54
N ASP A 802 -7.64 -20.43 57.49
CA ASP A 802 -8.56 -21.47 58.03
C ASP A 802 -8.79 -21.33 59.53
N LYS A 803 -7.75 -21.02 60.33
CA LYS A 803 -7.87 -20.72 61.75
C LYS A 803 -8.68 -19.45 62.05
N LYS A 804 -8.68 -18.47 61.14
CA LYS A 804 -9.50 -17.26 61.30
C LYS A 804 -10.99 -17.53 61.01
N HIS A 805 -11.28 -18.36 60.00
CA HIS A 805 -12.68 -18.74 59.70
C HIS A 805 -13.31 -19.62 60.78
N MET A 806 -12.55 -20.47 61.50
CA MET A 806 -13.08 -21.24 62.61
C MET A 806 -13.31 -20.43 63.90
N ARG A 807 -12.85 -19.19 63.97
CA ARG A 807 -13.11 -18.28 65.12
C ARG A 807 -14.24 -17.27 64.90
N THR A 808 -14.90 -17.34 63.74
CA THR A 808 -16.02 -16.47 63.37
C THR A 808 -17.32 -17.23 63.08
N VAL A 809 -17.42 -18.48 63.53
CA VAL A 809 -18.69 -19.28 63.55
C VAL A 809 -19.09 -19.52 64.99
#